data_ad7b85616b8f07d436dc0c65c73d331c
#
_entry.id   ad7b85616b8f07d436dc0c65c73d331c
#
_cell.length_a   1.000
_cell.length_b   1.000
_cell.length_c   1.000
_cell.angle_alpha   90.00
_cell.angle_beta   90.00
_cell.angle_gamma   90.00
#
_symmetry.space_group_name_H-M   'P 1'
#
loop_
_entity.id
_entity.type
_entity.pdbx_description
1 polymer ?
#
loop_
_entity_poly.entity_id
_entity_poly.type
_entity_poly.pdbx_seq_one_letter_code
_entity_poly.pdbx_strand_id
1 'polypeptide(L)'
;MMRNRALLSALLIYSHHIGLPNIADEKMRINSPCGDLRFRDNDETVQRDSSQNLETYLARHCESFGSKMAAIEKISSGGQLKYPVGARVLLSCLADADHTDTAIHYRNFHEEEMPLLQAEKRLAALDNYVAGLASSDNSVKMSKRNIARSEMYEKCRCGSTKNWLYYCDSPVGTGKTTAIMAALLNAAHAKNLRRIFIVLPFTNILKQSVDVYRKALRLQDESDSDMERVVAAIHHKAEYEDENSRQLSALWRSPIIVTTAVQFFETMAAASPSGLRKLHALPNSAVFIDEAHTALPTSLWPLAWRWINDYAEMWRCHFILASGSLKKFWELEEFKIRNKDDNSIPSLLPREFSDALNKMETRRVPIKRKPEKMDETKLCEWLLTLKGPRLVVLNTVQSAAVIANTLADICGREHVEHISTAIAPKDRELIVENIKRRLSDKKDEDWTLVATSCVEAGVDFSFRNGVREAAGLVNLLQLAGRIRRNEEDCYNDSVVWSIELDFSGMLKRHPSFEISSKVLLDLFAENPALINDGTDISDLCTRALRRELNECGMTEGSSIMEDEMACSYASVEKKFKVIDSQTVTVIIDTCIKERLESYETISWRELQDHSVQIYVHTARNLKVEPVRGHPDIYFWPYSYNKFIGYMAGVLENYELNSRGFGFL
;
A
#
# COMPACT_ATOMS: atom_id res chain seq x y z
N MET A 1 6.90 -1.41 39.79
CA MET A 1 7.71 -1.40 38.56
C MET A 1 8.30 -2.79 38.24
N MET A 2 9.03 -3.46 39.14
CA MET A 2 9.60 -4.82 38.91
C MET A 2 8.54 -5.88 38.55
N ARG A 3 7.40 -5.92 39.25
CA ARG A 3 6.30 -6.87 38.97
C ARG A 3 5.79 -6.78 37.53
N ASN A 4 5.65 -5.58 36.98
CA ASN A 4 5.14 -5.41 35.60
C ASN A 4 6.19 -5.85 34.56
N ARG A 5 7.50 -5.74 34.86
CA ARG A 5 8.56 -6.23 33.99
C ARG A 5 8.61 -7.75 33.96
N ALA A 6 8.48 -8.39 35.12
CA ALA A 6 8.41 -9.84 35.22
C ALA A 6 7.22 -10.41 34.43
N LEU A 7 6.06 -9.77 34.53
CA LEU A 7 4.87 -10.16 33.77
C LEU A 7 5.05 -10.00 32.26
N LEU A 8 5.70 -8.91 31.81
CA LEU A 8 6.02 -8.73 30.40
C LEU A 8 7.00 -9.80 29.90
N SER A 9 8.07 -10.07 30.64
CA SER A 9 9.04 -11.13 30.27
C SER A 9 8.35 -12.50 30.20
N ALA A 10 7.49 -12.84 31.15
CA ALA A 10 6.72 -14.09 31.14
C ALA A 10 5.78 -14.16 29.92
N LEU A 11 5.10 -13.05 29.60
CA LEU A 11 4.27 -12.97 28.41
C LEU A 11 5.06 -13.21 27.12
N LEU A 12 6.25 -12.61 26.97
CA LEU A 12 7.08 -12.76 25.79
C LEU A 12 7.61 -14.19 25.64
N ILE A 13 8.08 -14.80 26.74
CA ILE A 13 8.54 -16.19 26.77
C ILE A 13 7.37 -17.14 26.43
N TYR A 14 6.19 -16.89 26.96
CA TYR A 14 5.00 -17.65 26.60
C TYR A 14 4.61 -17.52 25.14
N SER A 15 4.74 -16.32 24.59
CA SER A 15 4.22 -15.96 23.27
C SER A 15 5.15 -16.26 22.09
N HIS A 16 6.43 -16.58 22.32
CA HIS A 16 7.39 -16.66 21.20
C HIS A 16 7.14 -17.79 20.21
N HIS A 17 6.40 -18.83 20.60
CA HIS A 17 5.92 -19.88 19.69
C HIS A 17 4.46 -19.73 19.28
N ILE A 18 3.59 -19.24 20.17
CA ILE A 18 2.15 -19.25 19.97
C ILE A 18 1.54 -17.89 19.60
N GLY A 19 2.33 -16.81 19.71
CA GLY A 19 1.90 -15.44 19.47
C GLY A 19 1.34 -14.73 20.72
N LEU A 20 1.16 -13.40 20.60
CA LEU A 20 0.59 -12.58 21.65
C LEU A 20 -0.91 -12.84 21.77
N PRO A 21 -1.41 -13.25 22.96
CA PRO A 21 -2.82 -13.52 23.18
C PRO A 21 -3.62 -12.24 23.46
N ASN A 22 -4.92 -12.37 23.58
CA ASN A 22 -5.76 -11.38 24.23
C ASN A 22 -5.54 -11.46 25.74
N ILE A 23 -5.03 -10.41 26.35
CA ILE A 23 -4.66 -10.43 27.78
C ILE A 23 -5.85 -10.68 28.70
N ALA A 24 -7.04 -10.23 28.35
CA ALA A 24 -8.27 -10.51 29.12
C ALA A 24 -8.57 -12.01 29.16
N ASP A 25 -8.46 -12.70 28.03
CA ASP A 25 -8.73 -14.14 27.92
C ASP A 25 -7.73 -14.95 28.75
N GLU A 26 -6.44 -14.55 28.72
CA GLU A 26 -5.41 -15.20 29.52
C GLU A 26 -5.61 -15.00 31.04
N LYS A 27 -6.07 -13.82 31.46
CA LYS A 27 -6.43 -13.59 32.88
C LYS A 27 -7.58 -14.48 33.33
N MET A 28 -8.58 -14.72 32.48
CA MET A 28 -9.68 -15.64 32.80
C MET A 28 -9.16 -17.08 32.90
N ARG A 29 -8.25 -17.50 32.02
CA ARG A 29 -7.62 -18.84 32.05
C ARG A 29 -6.78 -19.06 33.32
N ILE A 30 -5.98 -18.06 33.71
CA ILE A 30 -5.15 -18.13 34.93
C ILE A 30 -6.01 -18.25 36.20
N ASN A 31 -7.17 -17.64 36.22
CA ASN A 31 -8.12 -17.73 37.36
C ASN A 31 -9.00 -18.99 37.35
N SER A 32 -8.91 -19.83 36.31
CA SER A 32 -9.54 -21.14 36.23
C SER A 32 -8.74 -22.17 37.05
N PRO A 33 -9.38 -23.16 37.72
CA PRO A 33 -8.68 -24.23 38.44
C PRO A 33 -7.66 -25.01 37.60
N CYS A 34 -7.77 -24.98 36.26
CA CYS A 34 -6.86 -25.60 35.30
C CYS A 34 -5.88 -24.59 34.64
N GLY A 35 -5.74 -23.36 35.13
CA GLY A 35 -5.23 -22.24 34.38
C GLY A 35 -3.90 -21.66 34.83
N ASP A 36 -3.10 -22.38 35.61
CA ASP A 36 -1.72 -21.97 35.87
C ASP A 36 -0.87 -22.23 34.60
N LEU A 37 -0.31 -21.16 34.00
CA LEU A 37 0.58 -21.23 32.83
C LEU A 37 1.77 -22.18 33.07
N ARG A 38 2.14 -22.40 34.32
CA ARG A 38 3.19 -23.33 34.72
C ARG A 38 2.81 -24.81 34.58
N PHE A 39 1.52 -25.13 34.44
CA PHE A 39 0.99 -26.49 34.55
C PHE A 39 0.04 -26.86 33.39
N ARG A 40 0.25 -26.28 32.20
CA ARG A 40 -0.48 -26.72 31.00
C ARG A 40 -0.14 -28.17 30.60
N ASP A 41 1.04 -28.64 30.99
CA ASP A 41 1.41 -30.02 30.87
C ASP A 41 1.04 -30.74 32.17
N ASN A 42 0.13 -31.69 32.08
CA ASN A 42 -0.25 -32.57 33.20
C ASN A 42 0.84 -33.60 33.53
N ASP A 43 2.05 -33.44 32.97
CA ASP A 43 3.18 -34.33 33.27
C ASP A 43 3.84 -33.92 34.60
N GLU A 44 3.50 -34.69 35.63
CA GLU A 44 4.07 -34.52 36.97
C GLU A 44 5.62 -34.59 36.98
N THR A 45 6.22 -35.29 36.03
CA THR A 45 7.67 -35.44 35.92
C THR A 45 8.30 -34.12 35.47
N VAL A 46 7.74 -33.48 34.44
CA VAL A 46 8.18 -32.17 33.95
C VAL A 46 8.03 -31.09 35.03
N GLN A 47 6.92 -31.11 35.78
CA GLN A 47 6.67 -30.18 36.88
C GLN A 47 7.68 -30.34 37.99
N ARG A 48 7.98 -31.56 38.41
CA ARG A 48 8.96 -31.86 39.44
C ARG A 48 10.38 -31.47 39.01
N ASP A 49 10.79 -31.85 37.81
CA ASP A 49 12.13 -31.56 37.30
C ASP A 49 12.35 -30.06 37.07
N SER A 50 11.32 -29.35 36.58
CA SER A 50 11.35 -27.88 36.46
C SER A 50 11.48 -27.21 37.81
N SER A 51 10.75 -27.68 38.82
CA SER A 51 10.81 -27.12 40.17
C SER A 51 12.14 -27.39 40.88
N GLN A 52 12.72 -28.58 40.70
CA GLN A 52 14.02 -28.94 41.28
C GLN A 52 15.20 -28.20 40.67
N ASN A 53 15.15 -27.87 39.40
CA ASN A 53 16.24 -27.21 38.68
C ASN A 53 16.09 -25.66 38.63
N LEU A 54 14.96 -25.12 39.07
CA LEU A 54 14.67 -23.68 38.94
C LEU A 54 15.72 -22.81 39.62
N GLU A 55 16.12 -23.12 40.84
CA GLU A 55 17.14 -22.34 41.57
C GLU A 55 18.50 -22.39 40.89
N THR A 56 18.88 -23.55 40.35
CA THR A 56 20.14 -23.75 39.62
C THR A 56 20.13 -22.93 38.32
N TYR A 57 19.04 -22.89 37.58
CA TYR A 57 18.92 -22.08 36.38
C TYR A 57 18.90 -20.61 36.69
N LEU A 58 18.22 -20.19 37.75
CA LEU A 58 18.20 -18.77 38.19
C LEU A 58 19.57 -18.31 38.62
N ALA A 59 20.32 -19.12 39.36
CA ALA A 59 21.69 -18.81 39.78
C ALA A 59 22.63 -18.62 38.58
N ARG A 60 22.63 -19.57 37.61
CA ARG A 60 23.39 -19.47 36.35
C ARG A 60 23.00 -18.24 35.53
N HIS A 61 21.71 -17.93 35.47
CA HIS A 61 21.22 -16.76 34.79
C HIS A 61 21.72 -15.46 35.44
N CYS A 62 21.67 -15.36 36.76
CA CYS A 62 22.17 -14.22 37.51
C CYS A 62 23.67 -14.05 37.37
N GLU A 63 24.47 -15.12 37.36
CA GLU A 63 25.91 -15.07 37.11
C GLU A 63 26.23 -14.54 35.71
N SER A 64 25.50 -15.00 34.70
CA SER A 64 25.71 -14.61 33.30
C SER A 64 25.31 -13.16 33.01
N PHE A 65 24.32 -12.61 33.73
CA PHE A 65 23.72 -11.31 33.47
C PHE A 65 24.01 -10.21 34.49
N GLY A 66 24.69 -10.50 35.59
CA GLY A 66 24.92 -9.55 36.70
C GLY A 66 25.47 -8.19 36.26
N SER A 67 26.41 -8.15 35.31
CA SER A 67 26.97 -6.90 34.77
C SER A 67 26.09 -6.23 33.69
N LYS A 68 25.18 -6.99 33.02
CA LYS A 68 24.29 -6.48 31.98
C LYS A 68 22.97 -5.95 32.57
N MET A 69 22.60 -6.35 33.78
CA MET A 69 21.38 -5.87 34.46
C MET A 69 21.38 -4.36 34.68
N ALA A 70 22.53 -3.76 35.03
CA ALA A 70 22.66 -2.32 35.19
C ALA A 70 22.43 -1.54 33.88
N ALA A 71 22.80 -2.11 32.73
CA ALA A 71 22.55 -1.52 31.41
C ALA A 71 21.05 -1.60 31.05
N ILE A 72 20.38 -2.72 31.39
CA ILE A 72 18.94 -2.93 31.18
C ILE A 72 18.11 -1.99 32.07
N GLU A 73 18.52 -1.75 33.31
CA GLU A 73 17.88 -0.77 34.18
C GLU A 73 17.94 0.66 33.63
N LYS A 74 19.03 1.04 33.00
CA LYS A 74 19.20 2.35 32.36
C LYS A 74 18.31 2.55 31.15
N ILE A 75 18.12 1.51 30.33
CA ILE A 75 17.23 1.53 29.17
C ILE A 75 15.75 1.56 29.60
N SER A 76 15.41 0.89 30.68
CA SER A 76 14.02 0.74 31.15
C SER A 76 13.50 1.89 32.03
N SER A 77 14.36 2.83 32.44
CA SER A 77 13.95 4.02 33.19
C SER A 77 13.30 5.10 32.30
N GLY A 78 13.39 4.98 30.98
CA GLY A 78 12.92 5.96 30.01
C GLY A 78 11.43 5.88 29.63
N GLY A 79 10.61 5.07 30.26
CA GLY A 79 9.16 4.99 29.93
C GLY A 79 8.82 4.39 28.56
N GLN A 80 9.81 3.83 27.86
CA GLN A 80 9.71 3.36 26.46
C GLN A 80 8.93 2.05 26.29
N LEU A 81 8.57 1.35 27.36
CA LEU A 81 7.81 0.10 27.31
C LEU A 81 6.32 0.34 27.53
N LYS A 82 5.73 1.30 26.81
CA LYS A 82 4.28 1.44 26.81
C LYS A 82 3.67 0.31 25.98
N TYR A 83 2.81 -0.46 26.63
CA TYR A 83 1.89 -1.34 25.94
C TYR A 83 0.98 -0.54 24.99
N PRO A 84 0.56 -1.11 23.85
CA PRO A 84 0.82 -2.48 23.37
C PRO A 84 2.00 -2.60 22.39
N VAL A 85 2.46 -1.50 21.77
CA VAL A 85 3.54 -1.49 20.75
C VAL A 85 4.83 -2.14 21.28
N GLY A 86 5.22 -1.80 22.52
CA GLY A 86 6.43 -2.33 23.14
C GLY A 86 6.47 -3.86 23.21
N ALA A 87 5.33 -4.51 23.53
CA ALA A 87 5.26 -5.96 23.57
C ALA A 87 5.50 -6.60 22.21
N ARG A 88 4.92 -6.02 21.13
CA ARG A 88 5.14 -6.50 19.76
C ARG A 88 6.61 -6.38 19.33
N VAL A 89 7.25 -5.23 19.59
CA VAL A 89 8.66 -5.02 19.24
C VAL A 89 9.57 -5.97 19.98
N LEU A 90 9.35 -6.18 21.28
CA LEU A 90 10.14 -7.10 22.09
C LEU A 90 9.95 -8.56 21.69
N LEU A 91 8.69 -8.97 21.41
CA LEU A 91 8.44 -10.31 20.89
C LEU A 91 9.09 -10.51 19.52
N SER A 92 9.08 -9.48 18.66
CA SER A 92 9.77 -9.51 17.38
C SER A 92 11.28 -9.79 17.55
N CYS A 93 11.93 -9.13 18.51
CA CYS A 93 13.34 -9.39 18.80
C CYS A 93 13.57 -10.84 19.25
N LEU A 94 12.72 -11.35 20.14
CA LEU A 94 12.85 -12.72 20.68
C LEU A 94 12.60 -13.76 19.59
N ALA A 95 11.53 -13.61 18.82
CA ALA A 95 11.18 -14.52 17.74
C ALA A 95 12.24 -14.55 16.61
N ASP A 96 12.82 -13.38 16.25
CA ASP A 96 13.87 -13.37 15.23
C ASP A 96 15.17 -13.98 15.76
N ALA A 97 15.53 -13.75 17.02
CA ALA A 97 16.70 -14.36 17.65
C ALA A 97 16.58 -15.89 17.71
N ASP A 98 15.45 -16.41 18.17
CA ASP A 98 15.17 -17.86 18.29
C ASP A 98 15.20 -18.56 16.91
N HIS A 99 14.49 -18.01 15.94
CA HIS A 99 14.46 -18.55 14.57
C HIS A 99 15.83 -18.46 13.88
N THR A 100 16.59 -17.39 14.12
CA THR A 100 17.91 -17.20 13.49
C THR A 100 18.91 -18.17 14.10
N ASP A 101 18.93 -18.32 15.44
CA ASP A 101 19.79 -19.26 16.13
C ASP A 101 19.52 -20.72 15.68
N THR A 102 18.25 -21.07 15.58
CA THR A 102 17.81 -22.39 15.04
C THR A 102 18.30 -22.60 13.61
N ALA A 103 18.16 -21.61 12.73
CA ALA A 103 18.58 -21.69 11.34
C ALA A 103 20.13 -21.83 11.22
N ILE A 104 20.88 -21.13 12.04
CA ILE A 104 22.34 -21.24 12.12
C ILE A 104 22.73 -22.64 12.61
N HIS A 105 22.08 -23.15 13.67
CA HIS A 105 22.34 -24.48 14.22
C HIS A 105 22.19 -25.60 13.18
N TYR A 106 21.12 -25.52 12.37
CA TYR A 106 20.88 -26.49 11.29
C TYR A 106 21.63 -26.19 9.99
N ARG A 107 22.53 -25.18 9.99
CA ARG A 107 23.34 -24.73 8.82
C ARG A 107 22.50 -24.29 7.61
N ASN A 108 21.26 -23.85 7.83
CA ASN A 108 20.38 -23.35 6.81
C ASN A 108 20.51 -21.81 6.63
N PHE A 109 21.39 -21.17 7.39
CA PHE A 109 21.59 -19.73 7.34
C PHE A 109 23.06 -19.40 7.59
N HIS A 110 23.62 -18.55 6.73
CA HIS A 110 24.93 -17.93 6.94
C HIS A 110 24.70 -16.46 7.32
N GLU A 111 25.21 -16.07 8.47
CA GLU A 111 25.14 -14.67 8.90
C GLU A 111 26.14 -13.86 8.10
N GLU A 112 25.65 -13.15 7.08
CA GLU A 112 26.45 -12.21 6.31
C GLU A 112 26.40 -10.82 6.95
N GLU A 113 27.47 -10.06 6.81
CA GLU A 113 27.52 -8.68 7.28
C GLU A 113 26.49 -7.82 6.53
N MET A 114 25.67 -7.11 7.29
CA MET A 114 24.59 -6.31 6.76
C MET A 114 25.13 -5.01 6.15
N PRO A 115 24.72 -4.64 4.94
CA PRO A 115 25.12 -3.36 4.36
C PRO A 115 24.61 -2.20 5.22
N LEU A 116 25.44 -1.17 5.36
CA LEU A 116 25.10 0.05 6.09
C LEU A 116 24.33 1.01 5.17
N LEU A 117 23.46 1.85 5.76
CA LEU A 117 22.70 2.85 5.00
C LEU A 117 23.60 3.89 4.32
N GLN A 118 24.70 4.33 4.96
CA GLN A 118 25.61 5.36 4.43
C GLN A 118 24.88 6.61 3.92
N ALA A 119 23.96 7.14 4.73
CA ALA A 119 22.97 8.15 4.31
C ALA A 119 23.60 9.38 3.60
N GLU A 120 24.71 9.89 4.10
CA GLU A 120 25.42 11.05 3.50
C GLU A 120 25.96 10.74 2.10
N LYS A 121 26.62 9.58 1.92
CA LYS A 121 27.16 9.18 0.61
C LYS A 121 26.03 8.93 -0.40
N ARG A 122 24.93 8.31 0.05
CA ARG A 122 23.78 8.06 -0.83
C ARG A 122 23.03 9.34 -1.17
N LEU A 123 22.99 10.33 -0.28
CA LEU A 123 22.47 11.65 -0.60
C LEU A 123 23.31 12.32 -1.70
N ALA A 124 24.64 12.26 -1.61
CA ALA A 124 25.52 12.78 -2.65
C ALA A 124 25.35 12.03 -4.00
N ALA A 125 25.16 10.70 -3.98
CA ALA A 125 24.86 9.92 -5.19
C ALA A 125 23.51 10.35 -5.80
N LEU A 126 22.48 10.56 -4.99
CA LEU A 126 21.18 11.05 -5.40
C LEU A 126 21.26 12.46 -6.01
N ASP A 127 22.05 13.38 -5.41
CA ASP A 127 22.30 14.72 -5.95
C ASP A 127 22.88 14.64 -7.36
N ASN A 128 23.87 13.78 -7.58
CA ASN A 128 24.49 13.54 -8.89
C ASN A 128 23.50 12.95 -9.91
N TYR A 129 22.67 11.99 -9.47
CA TYR A 129 21.65 11.40 -10.33
C TYR A 129 20.62 12.44 -10.81
N VAL A 130 20.11 13.28 -9.88
CA VAL A 130 19.14 14.34 -10.21
C VAL A 130 19.75 15.40 -11.11
N ALA A 131 21.02 15.80 -10.88
CA ALA A 131 21.74 16.71 -11.77
C ALA A 131 21.93 16.12 -13.18
N GLY A 132 22.19 14.80 -13.28
CA GLY A 132 22.29 14.08 -14.55
C GLY A 132 20.96 14.07 -15.32
N LEU A 133 19.82 13.90 -14.65
CA LEU A 133 18.51 13.98 -15.29
C LEU A 133 18.22 15.38 -15.87
N ALA A 134 18.61 16.43 -15.15
CA ALA A 134 18.44 17.81 -15.61
C ALA A 134 19.32 18.12 -16.84
N SER A 135 20.50 17.50 -16.96
CA SER A 135 21.47 17.73 -18.04
C SER A 135 21.11 16.98 -19.34
N SER A 136 20.45 15.82 -19.24
CA SER A 136 20.08 14.99 -20.41
C SER A 136 18.92 15.58 -21.22
N ASP A 137 18.19 16.53 -20.68
CA ASP A 137 17.00 17.15 -21.27
C ASP A 137 17.31 18.45 -22.05
N ASN A 138 18.50 18.55 -22.61
CA ASN A 138 19.03 19.75 -23.30
C ASN A 138 18.24 20.23 -24.55
N SER A 139 17.18 19.54 -24.95
CA SER A 139 16.37 19.90 -26.13
C SER A 139 14.96 20.42 -25.79
N VAL A 140 14.55 20.33 -24.51
CA VAL A 140 13.22 20.79 -24.08
C VAL A 140 13.38 22.11 -23.35
N LYS A 141 12.78 23.19 -23.86
CA LYS A 141 12.55 24.45 -23.14
C LYS A 141 12.23 24.12 -21.69
N MET A 142 12.92 24.78 -20.73
CA MET A 142 12.65 24.61 -19.29
C MET A 142 11.15 24.73 -19.02
N SER A 143 10.46 23.61 -18.98
CA SER A 143 9.02 23.62 -18.69
C SER A 143 8.84 24.08 -17.25
N LYS A 144 7.73 24.77 -16.95
CA LYS A 144 7.39 25.21 -15.59
C LYS A 144 7.45 24.03 -14.61
N ARG A 145 7.12 22.83 -15.10
CA ARG A 145 7.14 21.58 -14.33
C ARG A 145 8.55 21.12 -13.98
N ASN A 146 9.53 21.26 -14.87
CA ASN A 146 10.93 20.93 -14.60
C ASN A 146 11.54 21.90 -13.58
N ILE A 147 11.18 23.19 -13.64
CA ILE A 147 11.57 24.17 -12.61
C ILE A 147 10.98 23.74 -11.26
N ALA A 148 9.68 23.45 -11.21
CA ALA A 148 9.02 23.00 -9.99
C ALA A 148 9.63 21.71 -9.39
N ARG A 149 10.08 20.75 -10.24
CA ARG A 149 10.80 19.52 -9.82
C ARG A 149 12.13 19.85 -9.15
N SER A 150 12.92 20.74 -9.76
CA SER A 150 14.22 21.14 -9.20
C SER A 150 14.04 21.89 -7.88
N GLU A 151 13.10 22.82 -7.79
CA GLU A 151 12.80 23.54 -6.57
C GLU A 151 12.28 22.61 -5.46
N MET A 152 11.41 21.65 -5.80
CA MET A 152 10.90 20.67 -4.86
C MET A 152 12.03 19.81 -4.28
N TYR A 153 12.95 19.36 -5.14
CA TYR A 153 14.12 18.60 -4.72
C TYR A 153 14.95 19.37 -3.70
N GLU A 154 15.32 20.62 -4.02
CA GLU A 154 16.13 21.47 -3.13
C GLU A 154 15.43 21.74 -1.78
N LYS A 155 14.13 22.05 -1.82
CA LYS A 155 13.36 22.30 -0.59
C LYS A 155 13.26 21.08 0.30
N CYS A 156 13.04 19.89 -0.28
CA CYS A 156 13.01 18.63 0.47
C CYS A 156 14.40 18.26 1.00
N ARG A 157 15.44 18.40 0.17
CA ARG A 157 16.84 18.11 0.53
C ARG A 157 17.33 18.96 1.70
N CYS A 158 16.99 20.24 1.71
CA CYS A 158 17.34 21.18 2.77
C CYS A 158 16.26 21.31 3.85
N GLY A 159 15.24 20.46 3.83
CA GLY A 159 14.12 20.50 4.74
C GLY A 159 14.54 20.32 6.22
N SER A 160 13.72 20.84 7.13
CA SER A 160 13.95 20.71 8.56
C SER A 160 13.86 19.25 9.00
N THR A 161 14.78 18.81 9.83
CA THR A 161 14.77 17.48 10.44
C THR A 161 14.40 17.50 11.93
N LYS A 162 13.96 18.66 12.48
CA LYS A 162 13.71 18.84 13.93
C LYS A 162 12.62 17.89 14.46
N ASN A 163 11.50 17.82 13.76
CA ASN A 163 10.36 16.97 14.15
C ASN A 163 10.54 15.52 13.72
N TRP A 164 9.73 14.62 14.28
CA TRP A 164 9.68 13.21 13.91
C TRP A 164 8.59 12.90 12.88
N LEU A 165 7.62 13.79 12.72
CA LEU A 165 6.50 13.68 11.80
C LEU A 165 6.46 14.90 10.87
N TYR A 166 6.31 14.66 9.57
CA TYR A 166 6.10 15.68 8.54
C TYR A 166 5.06 15.22 7.54
N TYR A 167 4.42 16.16 6.86
CA TYR A 167 3.67 15.87 5.65
C TYR A 167 4.24 16.63 4.45
N CYS A 168 4.00 16.09 3.27
CA CYS A 168 4.36 16.72 2.00
C CYS A 168 3.15 16.68 1.07
N ASP A 169 2.54 17.82 0.90
CA ASP A 169 1.43 18.01 -0.03
C ASP A 169 1.97 18.56 -1.34
N SER A 170 2.03 17.70 -2.35
CA SER A 170 2.51 18.12 -3.67
C SER A 170 1.85 17.28 -4.77
N PRO A 171 1.46 17.93 -5.91
CA PRO A 171 0.81 17.25 -7.02
C PRO A 171 1.60 16.11 -7.63
N VAL A 172 0.91 15.26 -8.39
CA VAL A 172 1.53 14.17 -9.13
C VAL A 172 2.49 14.72 -10.20
N GLY A 173 3.67 14.09 -10.34
CA GLY A 173 4.66 14.45 -11.37
C GLY A 173 5.61 15.60 -11.00
N THR A 174 5.60 16.08 -9.75
CA THR A 174 6.55 17.08 -9.23
C THR A 174 7.89 16.49 -8.76
N GLY A 175 8.17 15.21 -9.00
CA GLY A 175 9.41 14.56 -8.59
C GLY A 175 9.44 14.11 -7.13
N LYS A 176 8.29 13.84 -6.52
CA LYS A 176 8.16 13.37 -5.12
C LYS A 176 9.14 12.26 -4.76
N THR A 177 9.30 11.26 -5.60
CA THR A 177 10.11 10.06 -5.33
C THR A 177 11.54 10.41 -4.94
N THR A 178 12.22 11.23 -5.73
CA THR A 178 13.61 11.66 -5.48
C THR A 178 13.69 12.72 -4.39
N ALA A 179 12.76 13.68 -4.39
CA ALA A 179 12.75 14.76 -3.41
C ALA A 179 12.52 14.27 -1.98
N ILE A 180 11.57 13.36 -1.77
CA ILE A 180 11.32 12.76 -0.45
C ILE A 180 12.46 11.85 -0.03
N MET A 181 13.07 11.09 -0.96
CA MET A 181 14.27 10.29 -0.64
C MET A 181 15.42 11.18 -0.15
N ALA A 182 15.62 12.36 -0.75
CA ALA A 182 16.62 13.32 -0.26
C ALA A 182 16.31 13.79 1.18
N ALA A 183 15.03 14.09 1.49
CA ALA A 183 14.61 14.45 2.83
C ALA A 183 14.84 13.32 3.85
N LEU A 184 14.53 12.07 3.48
CA LEU A 184 14.73 10.89 4.33
C LEU A 184 16.22 10.62 4.59
N LEU A 185 17.08 10.74 3.58
CA LEU A 185 18.53 10.58 3.72
C LEU A 185 19.11 11.69 4.59
N ASN A 186 18.68 12.95 4.40
CA ASN A 186 19.05 14.07 5.26
C ASN A 186 18.63 13.82 6.72
N ALA A 187 17.39 13.39 6.95
CA ALA A 187 16.91 13.05 8.30
C ALA A 187 17.66 11.84 8.90
N ALA A 188 17.96 10.83 8.09
CA ALA A 188 18.71 9.65 8.51
C ALA A 188 20.15 10.02 8.93
N HIS A 189 20.82 10.88 8.15
CA HIS A 189 22.14 11.41 8.52
C HIS A 189 22.07 12.22 9.81
N ALA A 190 21.20 13.22 9.89
CA ALA A 190 21.09 14.14 11.02
C ALA A 190 20.69 13.45 12.34
N LYS A 191 19.89 12.38 12.30
CA LYS A 191 19.37 11.65 13.47
C LYS A 191 20.06 10.31 13.71
N ASN A 192 21.05 9.95 12.88
CA ASN A 192 21.72 8.65 12.89
C ASN A 192 20.74 7.47 12.84
N LEU A 193 19.84 7.47 11.84
CA LEU A 193 18.88 6.41 11.61
C LEU A 193 19.51 5.27 10.81
N ARG A 194 19.04 4.04 11.06
CA ARG A 194 19.67 2.85 10.49
C ARG A 194 19.08 2.42 9.16
N ARG A 195 17.81 2.72 8.92
CA ARG A 195 17.04 2.22 7.76
C ARG A 195 16.09 3.28 7.21
N ILE A 196 15.70 3.06 5.95
CA ILE A 196 14.64 3.83 5.29
C ILE A 196 13.58 2.85 4.82
N PHE A 197 12.32 3.12 5.15
CA PHE A 197 11.15 2.40 4.64
C PHE A 197 10.39 3.28 3.66
N ILE A 198 10.08 2.72 2.49
CA ILE A 198 9.22 3.32 1.49
C ILE A 198 7.96 2.47 1.42
N VAL A 199 6.85 3.03 1.90
CA VAL A 199 5.55 2.35 1.96
C VAL A 199 4.69 2.84 0.82
N LEU A 200 4.38 1.96 -0.12
CA LEU A 200 3.60 2.25 -1.33
C LEU A 200 2.21 1.65 -1.24
N PRO A 201 1.17 2.30 -1.81
CA PRO A 201 -0.19 1.78 -1.72
C PRO A 201 -0.41 0.51 -2.57
N PHE A 202 0.32 0.37 -3.70
CA PHE A 202 0.08 -0.69 -4.68
C PHE A 202 1.37 -1.39 -5.13
N THR A 203 1.26 -2.68 -5.48
CA THR A 203 2.39 -3.51 -5.91
C THR A 203 2.94 -3.15 -7.30
N ASN A 204 2.11 -2.63 -8.20
CA ASN A 204 2.50 -2.25 -9.57
C ASN A 204 3.51 -1.09 -9.62
N ILE A 205 3.54 -0.21 -8.61
CA ILE A 205 4.49 0.90 -8.53
C ILE A 205 5.84 0.44 -7.95
N LEU A 206 5.85 -0.67 -7.23
CA LEU A 206 6.96 -1.07 -6.39
C LEU A 206 8.21 -1.38 -7.23
N LYS A 207 8.08 -2.17 -8.31
CA LYS A 207 9.19 -2.51 -9.20
C LYS A 207 9.84 -1.26 -9.79
N GLN A 208 9.03 -0.35 -10.34
CA GLN A 208 9.52 0.91 -10.90
C GLN A 208 10.25 1.77 -9.86
N SER A 209 9.71 1.85 -8.63
CA SER A 209 10.33 2.62 -7.54
C SER A 209 11.67 2.01 -7.12
N VAL A 210 11.76 0.69 -6.99
CA VAL A 210 13.00 -0.03 -6.66
C VAL A 210 14.06 0.21 -7.71
N ASP A 211 13.72 0.10 -9.01
CA ASP A 211 14.65 0.32 -10.11
C ASP A 211 15.20 1.77 -10.11
N VAL A 212 14.34 2.75 -9.83
CA VAL A 212 14.77 4.15 -9.69
C VAL A 212 15.70 4.31 -8.50
N TYR A 213 15.37 3.77 -7.33
CA TYR A 213 16.22 3.90 -6.14
C TYR A 213 17.55 3.17 -6.29
N ARG A 214 17.59 1.98 -6.87
CA ARG A 214 18.82 1.25 -7.15
C ARG A 214 19.77 2.05 -8.05
N LYS A 215 19.23 2.72 -9.09
CA LYS A 215 20.01 3.58 -9.97
C LYS A 215 20.46 4.88 -9.30
N ALA A 216 19.56 5.55 -8.59
CA ALA A 216 19.80 6.87 -8.02
C ALA A 216 20.71 6.86 -6.78
N LEU A 217 20.76 5.74 -6.06
CA LEU A 217 21.46 5.65 -4.77
C LEU A 217 22.77 4.83 -4.84
N ARG A 218 23.15 4.33 -6.02
CA ARG A 218 24.33 3.51 -6.20
C ARG A 218 25.62 4.28 -5.91
N LEU A 219 26.50 3.70 -5.12
CA LEU A 219 27.87 4.18 -4.93
C LEU A 219 28.81 3.61 -5.99
N GLN A 220 29.98 4.23 -6.19
CA GLN A 220 30.87 3.92 -7.31
C GLN A 220 31.40 2.48 -7.34
N ASP A 221 31.53 1.87 -6.18
CA ASP A 221 32.12 0.54 -5.93
C ASP A 221 31.06 -0.56 -5.77
N GLU A 222 29.77 -0.25 -5.92
CA GLU A 222 28.68 -1.21 -5.74
C GLU A 222 28.27 -1.86 -7.06
N SER A 223 28.13 -3.19 -7.06
CA SER A 223 27.57 -4.00 -8.12
C SER A 223 26.04 -4.00 -8.12
N ASP A 224 25.42 -4.64 -9.10
CA ASP A 224 23.97 -4.83 -9.12
C ASP A 224 23.51 -5.71 -7.96
N SER A 225 24.25 -6.77 -7.62
CA SER A 225 23.94 -7.64 -6.47
C SER A 225 24.07 -6.91 -5.13
N ASP A 226 25.04 -5.99 -4.99
CA ASP A 226 25.14 -5.15 -3.79
C ASP A 226 23.91 -4.25 -3.67
N MET A 227 23.47 -3.66 -4.78
CA MET A 227 22.27 -2.81 -4.78
C MET A 227 20.98 -3.58 -4.46
N GLU A 228 20.89 -4.87 -4.78
CA GLU A 228 19.77 -5.71 -4.35
C GLU A 228 19.72 -5.90 -2.84
N ARG A 229 20.87 -6.03 -2.20
CA ARG A 229 20.99 -6.10 -0.73
C ARG A 229 20.72 -4.75 -0.06
N VAL A 230 21.07 -3.65 -0.72
CA VAL A 230 20.88 -2.28 -0.21
C VAL A 230 19.44 -1.82 -0.35
N VAL A 231 18.83 -2.01 -1.52
CA VAL A 231 17.44 -1.62 -1.83
C VAL A 231 16.62 -2.88 -2.11
N ALA A 232 15.90 -3.32 -1.09
CA ALA A 232 15.09 -4.53 -1.14
C ALA A 232 13.62 -4.21 -1.45
N ALA A 233 13.05 -4.99 -2.38
CA ALA A 233 11.61 -5.02 -2.65
C ALA A 233 10.94 -6.06 -1.76
N ILE A 234 9.94 -5.68 -0.95
CA ILE A 234 9.26 -6.63 -0.07
C ILE A 234 7.76 -6.63 -0.34
N HIS A 235 7.34 -7.63 -1.08
CA HIS A 235 5.94 -7.95 -1.32
C HIS A 235 5.81 -9.45 -1.59
N HIS A 236 4.60 -9.96 -1.57
CA HIS A 236 4.32 -11.38 -1.80
C HIS A 236 4.71 -11.91 -3.20
N LYS A 237 5.12 -11.02 -4.12
CA LYS A 237 5.54 -11.33 -5.49
C LYS A 237 7.04 -11.07 -5.74
N ALA A 238 7.80 -10.68 -4.72
CA ALA A 238 9.21 -10.36 -4.90
C ALA A 238 10.02 -11.62 -5.23
N GLU A 239 10.80 -11.56 -6.29
CA GLU A 239 11.80 -12.56 -6.66
C GLU A 239 13.19 -12.02 -6.33
N TYR A 240 14.04 -12.91 -5.86
CA TYR A 240 15.42 -12.64 -5.57
C TYR A 240 16.25 -13.66 -6.32
N GLU A 241 17.36 -13.23 -6.92
CA GLU A 241 18.29 -14.12 -7.63
C GLU A 241 19.01 -15.07 -6.67
N ASP A 242 19.10 -14.68 -5.39
CA ASP A 242 19.83 -15.36 -4.35
C ASP A 242 18.95 -15.55 -3.09
N GLU A 243 19.04 -16.74 -2.47
CA GLU A 243 18.26 -17.12 -1.29
C GLU A 243 18.60 -16.24 -0.07
N ASN A 244 19.86 -15.81 0.07
CA ASN A 244 20.28 -14.92 1.15
C ASN A 244 19.63 -13.53 1.00
N SER A 245 19.58 -12.96 -0.19
CA SER A 245 18.90 -11.69 -0.48
C SER A 245 17.41 -11.78 -0.17
N ARG A 246 16.78 -12.91 -0.48
CA ARG A 246 15.38 -13.21 -0.14
C ARG A 246 15.15 -13.21 1.38
N GLN A 247 16.02 -13.89 2.14
CA GLN A 247 15.89 -13.98 3.60
C GLN A 247 16.13 -12.63 4.28
N LEU A 248 17.16 -11.89 3.86
CA LEU A 248 17.46 -10.56 4.37
C LEU A 248 16.33 -9.57 4.13
N SER A 249 15.76 -9.61 2.95
CA SER A 249 14.62 -8.77 2.57
C SER A 249 13.38 -9.12 3.35
N ALA A 250 13.03 -10.41 3.44
CA ALA A 250 11.85 -10.86 4.17
C ALA A 250 11.85 -10.43 5.64
N LEU A 251 13.04 -10.28 6.25
CA LEU A 251 13.24 -9.85 7.64
C LEU A 251 13.46 -8.35 7.82
N TRP A 252 13.30 -7.54 6.79
CA TRP A 252 13.54 -6.09 6.83
C TRP A 252 14.97 -5.71 7.27
N ARG A 253 15.95 -6.53 6.92
CA ARG A 253 17.35 -6.31 7.32
C ARG A 253 18.09 -5.34 6.40
N SER A 254 17.65 -5.16 5.15
CA SER A 254 18.22 -4.22 4.19
C SER A 254 18.14 -2.76 4.69
N PRO A 255 19.11 -1.91 4.35
CA PRO A 255 19.09 -0.50 4.79
C PRO A 255 17.97 0.33 4.14
N ILE A 256 17.52 -0.03 2.93
CA ILE A 256 16.39 0.63 2.26
C ILE A 256 15.38 -0.44 1.86
N ILE A 257 14.17 -0.30 2.36
CA ILE A 257 13.09 -1.26 2.20
C ILE A 257 11.93 -0.61 1.47
N VAL A 258 11.59 -1.13 0.28
CA VAL A 258 10.40 -0.71 -0.46
C VAL A 258 9.34 -1.78 -0.29
N THR A 259 8.21 -1.42 0.31
CA THR A 259 7.16 -2.37 0.69
C THR A 259 5.77 -1.81 0.42
N THR A 260 4.75 -2.64 0.53
CA THR A 260 3.35 -2.20 0.40
C THR A 260 2.77 -1.76 1.74
N ALA A 261 1.75 -0.90 1.70
CA ALA A 261 1.00 -0.48 2.88
C ALA A 261 0.39 -1.69 3.61
N VAL A 262 -0.12 -2.68 2.88
CA VAL A 262 -0.62 -3.95 3.43
C VAL A 262 0.44 -4.61 4.30
N GLN A 263 1.61 -4.88 3.72
CA GLN A 263 2.71 -5.57 4.40
C GLN A 263 3.24 -4.78 5.60
N PHE A 264 3.31 -3.45 5.48
CA PHE A 264 3.81 -2.57 6.54
C PHE A 264 2.86 -2.54 7.74
N PHE A 265 1.61 -2.18 7.51
CA PHE A 265 0.65 -1.98 8.59
C PHE A 265 0.13 -3.30 9.20
N GLU A 266 -0.05 -4.36 8.39
CA GLU A 266 -0.40 -5.68 8.95
C GLU A 266 0.74 -6.28 9.78
N THR A 267 2.02 -5.95 9.47
CA THR A 267 3.14 -6.31 10.36
C THR A 267 3.05 -5.57 11.71
N MET A 268 2.63 -4.31 11.72
CA MET A 268 2.43 -3.55 12.96
C MET A 268 1.26 -4.09 13.78
N ALA A 269 0.22 -4.62 13.13
CA ALA A 269 -0.95 -5.23 13.75
C ALA A 269 -0.73 -6.67 14.21
N ALA A 270 0.31 -7.33 13.73
CA ALA A 270 0.55 -8.76 13.95
C ALA A 270 0.65 -9.12 15.43
N ALA A 271 0.21 -10.33 15.75
CA ALA A 271 0.34 -10.98 17.05
C ALA A 271 1.12 -12.31 16.94
N SER A 272 1.11 -12.93 15.76
CA SER A 272 1.83 -14.17 15.47
C SER A 272 3.36 -13.95 15.41
N PRO A 273 4.19 -14.90 15.88
CA PRO A 273 5.65 -14.79 15.83
C PRO A 273 6.18 -14.58 14.40
N SER A 274 5.65 -15.32 13.44
CA SER A 274 6.02 -15.18 12.02
C SER A 274 5.68 -13.81 11.44
N GLY A 275 4.51 -13.27 11.77
CA GLY A 275 4.09 -11.93 11.36
C GLY A 275 4.96 -10.83 11.98
N LEU A 276 5.31 -10.99 13.26
CA LEU A 276 6.10 -10.02 14.02
C LEU A 276 7.60 -10.08 13.74
N ARG A 277 8.16 -11.20 13.27
CA ARG A 277 9.61 -11.47 13.22
C ARG A 277 10.47 -10.34 12.66
N LYS A 278 9.94 -9.51 11.78
CA LYS A 278 10.65 -8.39 11.13
C LYS A 278 10.41 -7.01 11.77
N LEU A 279 9.43 -6.88 12.67
CA LEU A 279 8.99 -5.58 13.21
C LEU A 279 10.09 -4.83 13.99
N HIS A 280 11.00 -5.54 14.64
CA HIS A 280 12.13 -4.95 15.37
C HIS A 280 13.10 -4.16 14.47
N ALA A 281 12.99 -4.28 13.15
CA ALA A 281 13.77 -3.49 12.20
C ALA A 281 13.27 -2.05 12.06
N LEU A 282 11.99 -1.78 12.40
CA LEU A 282 11.36 -0.47 12.26
C LEU A 282 11.89 0.61 13.23
N PRO A 283 12.14 0.35 14.52
CA PRO A 283 12.76 1.32 15.42
C PRO A 283 14.05 1.94 14.86
N ASN A 284 14.22 3.25 15.08
CA ASN A 284 15.35 4.04 14.62
C ASN A 284 15.49 4.06 13.09
N SER A 285 14.37 4.30 12.38
CA SER A 285 14.29 4.37 10.92
C SER A 285 13.60 5.65 10.43
N ALA A 286 13.79 5.97 9.15
CA ALA A 286 12.99 6.95 8.42
C ALA A 286 11.93 6.21 7.59
N VAL A 287 10.70 6.71 7.55
CA VAL A 287 9.57 6.06 6.90
C VAL A 287 8.84 7.06 6.00
N PHE A 288 8.70 6.72 4.75
CA PHE A 288 7.88 7.44 3.79
C PHE A 288 6.60 6.65 3.52
N ILE A 289 5.44 7.26 3.71
CA ILE A 289 4.15 6.68 3.33
C ILE A 289 3.62 7.47 2.13
N ASP A 290 3.74 6.87 0.95
CA ASP A 290 3.26 7.48 -0.29
C ASP A 290 1.77 7.26 -0.45
N GLU A 291 1.11 8.25 -1.07
CA GLU A 291 -0.34 8.28 -1.24
C GLU A 291 -1.08 7.90 0.06
N ALA A 292 -0.67 8.52 1.17
CA ALA A 292 -1.12 8.19 2.51
C ALA A 292 -2.65 8.08 2.66
N HIS A 293 -3.41 8.82 1.85
CA HIS A 293 -4.87 8.79 1.83
C HIS A 293 -5.48 7.48 1.31
N THR A 294 -4.71 6.69 0.52
CA THR A 294 -5.13 5.39 -0.04
C THR A 294 -4.37 4.21 0.55
N ALA A 295 -3.39 4.47 1.42
CA ALA A 295 -2.57 3.43 2.03
C ALA A 295 -3.39 2.47 2.91
N LEU A 296 -4.46 2.98 3.52
CA LEU A 296 -5.35 2.23 4.40
C LEU A 296 -6.82 2.60 4.18
N PRO A 297 -7.76 1.67 4.42
CA PRO A 297 -9.17 2.01 4.66
C PRO A 297 -9.31 3.06 5.77
N THR A 298 -10.29 3.95 5.62
CA THR A 298 -10.48 5.07 6.56
C THR A 298 -10.71 4.60 8.00
N SER A 299 -11.38 3.47 8.20
CA SER A 299 -11.63 2.86 9.52
C SER A 299 -10.35 2.42 10.25
N LEU A 300 -9.28 2.10 9.56
CA LEU A 300 -8.02 1.65 10.15
C LEU A 300 -7.06 2.79 10.52
N TRP A 301 -7.26 3.99 9.96
CA TRP A 301 -6.38 5.12 10.18
C TRP A 301 -6.28 5.58 11.65
N PRO A 302 -7.31 5.57 12.50
CA PRO A 302 -7.18 6.01 13.89
C PRO A 302 -6.12 5.20 14.65
N LEU A 303 -6.13 3.88 14.50
CA LEU A 303 -5.15 3.01 15.15
C LEU A 303 -3.76 3.13 14.50
N ALA A 304 -3.68 3.14 13.16
CA ALA A 304 -2.43 3.33 12.44
C ALA A 304 -1.77 4.68 12.80
N TRP A 305 -2.57 5.75 12.91
CA TRP A 305 -2.09 7.06 13.32
C TRP A 305 -1.52 7.07 14.74
N ARG A 306 -2.17 6.36 15.66
CA ARG A 306 -1.65 6.17 17.00
C ARG A 306 -0.31 5.45 16.98
N TRP A 307 -0.19 4.33 16.25
CA TRP A 307 1.08 3.62 16.11
C TRP A 307 2.18 4.50 15.50
N ILE A 308 1.89 5.26 14.45
CA ILE A 308 2.85 6.19 13.85
C ILE A 308 3.38 7.18 14.89
N ASN A 309 2.49 7.75 15.73
CA ASN A 309 2.91 8.65 16.80
C ASN A 309 3.74 7.93 17.88
N ASP A 310 3.32 6.74 18.31
CA ASP A 310 4.06 5.95 19.28
C ASP A 310 5.48 5.60 18.77
N TYR A 311 5.61 5.20 17.49
CA TYR A 311 6.91 4.94 16.87
C TYR A 311 7.74 6.21 16.71
N ALA A 312 7.15 7.33 16.37
CA ALA A 312 7.85 8.60 16.25
C ALA A 312 8.41 9.08 17.60
N GLU A 313 7.59 9.04 18.65
CA GLU A 313 7.93 9.59 19.97
C GLU A 313 8.84 8.67 20.78
N MET A 314 8.58 7.35 20.76
CA MET A 314 9.26 6.40 21.64
C MET A 314 10.35 5.59 20.96
N TRP A 315 10.26 5.37 19.66
CA TRP A 315 11.14 4.47 18.91
C TRP A 315 12.01 5.17 17.88
N ARG A 316 12.04 6.50 17.90
CA ARG A 316 12.90 7.34 17.04
C ARG A 316 12.65 7.08 15.55
N CYS A 317 11.41 6.94 15.15
CA CYS A 317 11.05 6.79 13.75
C CYS A 317 10.65 8.15 13.15
N HIS A 318 11.27 8.51 12.03
CA HIS A 318 10.99 9.77 11.33
C HIS A 318 10.03 9.49 10.18
N PHE A 319 8.80 10.01 10.25
CA PHE A 319 7.77 9.78 9.24
C PHE A 319 7.56 10.99 8.33
N ILE A 320 7.38 10.71 7.04
CA ILE A 320 6.89 11.67 6.05
C ILE A 320 5.64 11.06 5.38
N LEU A 321 4.48 11.72 5.54
CA LEU A 321 3.24 11.37 4.86
C LEU A 321 3.11 12.24 3.61
N ALA A 322 2.97 11.66 2.42
CA ALA A 322 2.84 12.48 1.22
C ALA A 322 1.71 12.01 0.30
N SER A 323 1.15 12.95 -0.43
CA SER A 323 0.20 12.73 -1.50
C SER A 323 -0.03 14.00 -2.32
N GLY A 324 -0.53 13.85 -3.55
CA GLY A 324 -1.04 14.97 -4.35
C GLY A 324 -2.48 15.37 -4.04
N SER A 325 -3.17 14.56 -3.24
CA SER A 325 -4.55 14.80 -2.77
C SER A 325 -4.65 14.44 -1.29
N LEU A 326 -3.75 15.00 -0.50
CA LEU A 326 -3.56 14.64 0.88
C LEU A 326 -4.79 15.01 1.73
N LYS A 327 -5.35 14.04 2.41
CA LYS A 327 -6.35 14.25 3.45
C LYS A 327 -5.62 14.48 4.76
N LYS A 328 -5.69 15.67 5.32
CA LYS A 328 -5.09 16.00 6.64
C LYS A 328 -5.97 15.47 7.77
N PHE A 329 -6.15 14.14 7.79
CA PHE A 329 -7.05 13.46 8.73
C PHE A 329 -6.69 13.72 10.20
N TRP A 330 -5.44 13.97 10.53
CA TRP A 330 -4.99 14.29 11.88
C TRP A 330 -5.57 15.61 12.44
N GLU A 331 -6.13 16.48 11.60
CA GLU A 331 -6.84 17.70 12.00
C GLU A 331 -8.28 17.43 12.45
N LEU A 332 -8.81 16.22 12.21
CA LEU A 332 -10.17 15.82 12.56
C LEU A 332 -10.24 15.28 13.99
N GLU A 333 -11.41 15.50 14.66
CA GLU A 333 -11.61 15.10 16.06
C GLU A 333 -11.44 13.58 16.29
N GLU A 334 -11.84 12.76 15.30
CA GLU A 334 -11.80 11.30 15.34
C GLU A 334 -10.36 10.76 15.42
N PHE A 335 -9.39 11.55 15.02
CA PHE A 335 -7.97 11.20 14.99
C PHE A 335 -7.15 11.87 16.08
N LYS A 336 -7.79 12.64 16.97
CA LYS A 336 -7.09 13.27 18.10
C LYS A 336 -6.52 12.22 19.06
N ILE A 337 -5.25 12.37 19.35
CA ILE A 337 -4.55 11.56 20.34
C ILE A 337 -4.80 12.19 21.72
N ARG A 338 -5.41 11.42 22.64
CA ARG A 338 -5.63 11.87 24.02
C ARG A 338 -4.31 12.29 24.64
N ASN A 339 -4.32 13.43 25.35
CA ASN A 339 -3.17 14.06 26.02
C ASN A 339 -2.11 14.69 25.09
N LYS A 340 -2.49 15.02 23.85
CA LYS A 340 -1.66 15.82 22.96
C LYS A 340 -2.42 17.13 22.68
N ASP A 341 -1.88 18.25 23.14
CA ASP A 341 -2.53 19.56 23.00
C ASP A 341 -2.60 20.02 21.54
N ASP A 342 -1.61 19.62 20.73
CA ASP A 342 -1.53 19.94 19.32
C ASP A 342 -1.27 18.66 18.50
N ASN A 343 -2.22 18.30 17.64
CA ASN A 343 -2.09 17.20 16.68
C ASN A 343 -1.52 17.65 15.33
N SER A 344 -1.21 18.95 15.17
CA SER A 344 -0.66 19.44 13.92
C SER A 344 0.73 18.85 13.66
N ILE A 345 0.98 18.50 12.42
CA ILE A 345 2.32 18.12 11.95
C ILE A 345 2.80 19.16 10.94
N PRO A 346 4.10 19.51 10.95
CA PRO A 346 4.62 20.51 10.04
C PRO A 346 4.67 20.02 8.60
N SER A 347 4.47 20.93 7.65
CA SER A 347 4.76 20.68 6.25
C SER A 347 6.26 20.56 6.01
N LEU A 348 6.67 19.63 5.15
CA LEU A 348 8.03 19.54 4.65
C LEU A 348 8.36 20.68 3.68
N LEU A 349 7.34 21.17 2.95
CA LEU A 349 7.45 22.25 1.98
C LEU A 349 7.02 23.58 2.58
N PRO A 350 7.68 24.70 2.22
CA PRO A 350 7.18 26.03 2.54
C PRO A 350 5.78 26.28 1.95
N ARG A 351 4.91 26.95 2.71
CA ARG A 351 3.51 27.18 2.30
C ARG A 351 3.39 27.88 0.95
N GLU A 352 4.19 28.91 0.73
CA GLU A 352 4.18 29.65 -0.55
C GLU A 352 4.47 28.76 -1.76
N PHE A 353 5.37 27.77 -1.59
CA PHE A 353 5.70 26.83 -2.65
C PHE A 353 4.58 25.80 -2.87
N SER A 354 3.99 25.27 -1.79
CA SER A 354 2.81 24.39 -1.88
C SER A 354 1.64 25.09 -2.58
N ASP A 355 1.37 26.35 -2.24
CA ASP A 355 0.33 27.17 -2.88
C ASP A 355 0.61 27.39 -4.38
N ALA A 356 1.87 27.59 -4.75
CA ALA A 356 2.27 27.71 -6.16
C ALA A 356 2.06 26.42 -6.93
N LEU A 357 2.41 25.26 -6.34
CA LEU A 357 2.17 23.94 -6.92
C LEU A 357 0.67 23.65 -7.07
N ASN A 358 -0.14 23.97 -6.07
CA ASN A 358 -1.59 23.82 -6.13
C ASN A 358 -2.21 24.66 -7.25
N LYS A 359 -1.79 25.93 -7.41
CA LYS A 359 -2.24 26.78 -8.51
C LYS A 359 -1.84 26.22 -9.89
N MET A 360 -0.64 25.67 -10.01
CA MET A 360 -0.20 25.05 -11.24
C MET A 360 -1.10 23.86 -11.61
N GLU A 361 -1.44 23.02 -10.63
CA GLU A 361 -2.25 21.83 -10.85
C GLU A 361 -3.73 22.17 -11.14
N THR A 362 -4.34 23.08 -10.38
CA THR A 362 -5.74 23.49 -10.57
C THR A 362 -6.00 24.20 -11.90
N ARG A 363 -4.97 24.87 -12.46
CA ARG A 363 -5.03 25.51 -13.79
C ARG A 363 -4.80 24.56 -14.95
N ARG A 364 -4.23 23.36 -14.70
CA ARG A 364 -3.78 22.45 -15.75
C ARG A 364 -4.94 21.90 -16.57
N VAL A 365 -5.97 21.42 -15.92
CA VAL A 365 -7.15 20.79 -16.57
C VAL A 365 -8.41 21.15 -15.78
N PRO A 366 -9.45 21.69 -16.43
CA PRO A 366 -10.75 21.92 -15.79
C PRO A 366 -11.45 20.58 -15.47
N ILE A 367 -12.03 20.53 -14.26
CA ILE A 367 -12.82 19.39 -13.80
C ILE A 367 -14.30 19.80 -13.81
N LYS A 368 -15.15 18.99 -14.48
CA LYS A 368 -16.56 19.26 -14.66
C LYS A 368 -17.40 18.03 -14.29
N ARG A 369 -18.64 18.27 -13.89
CA ARG A 369 -19.65 17.22 -13.74
C ARG A 369 -20.58 17.20 -14.94
N LYS A 370 -20.93 16.00 -15.42
CA LYS A 370 -22.03 15.76 -16.35
C LYS A 370 -23.26 15.37 -15.51
N PRO A 371 -24.32 16.19 -15.49
CA PRO A 371 -25.43 15.98 -14.55
C PRO A 371 -26.38 14.84 -14.92
N GLU A 372 -26.39 14.45 -16.21
CA GLU A 372 -27.27 13.39 -16.71
C GLU A 372 -26.71 12.01 -16.34
N LYS A 373 -27.57 11.11 -15.85
CA LYS A 373 -27.24 9.70 -15.74
C LYS A 373 -27.24 9.04 -17.11
N MET A 374 -26.21 8.25 -17.38
CA MET A 374 -26.02 7.63 -18.68
C MET A 374 -26.08 6.10 -18.58
N ASP A 375 -26.87 5.49 -19.45
CA ASP A 375 -26.78 4.07 -19.74
C ASP A 375 -25.58 3.75 -20.65
N GLU A 376 -25.39 2.49 -21.00
CA GLU A 376 -24.28 2.01 -21.81
C GLU A 376 -24.15 2.75 -23.14
N THR A 377 -25.25 2.85 -23.86
CA THR A 377 -25.30 3.42 -25.23
C THR A 377 -25.05 4.92 -25.21
N LYS A 378 -25.77 5.65 -24.35
CA LYS A 378 -25.59 7.10 -24.21
C LYS A 378 -24.17 7.48 -23.78
N LEU A 379 -23.58 6.68 -22.87
CA LEU A 379 -22.18 6.90 -22.46
C LEU A 379 -21.23 6.72 -23.64
N CYS A 380 -21.36 5.63 -24.40
CA CYS A 380 -20.50 5.35 -25.53
C CYS A 380 -20.64 6.40 -26.65
N GLU A 381 -21.86 6.77 -27.01
CA GLU A 381 -22.13 7.83 -27.99
C GLU A 381 -21.50 9.16 -27.55
N TRP A 382 -21.68 9.55 -26.30
CA TRP A 382 -21.11 10.79 -25.79
C TRP A 382 -19.57 10.75 -25.73
N LEU A 383 -18.96 9.62 -25.33
CA LEU A 383 -17.50 9.45 -25.30
C LEU A 383 -16.88 9.70 -26.69
N LEU A 384 -17.52 9.24 -27.76
CA LEU A 384 -17.05 9.44 -29.13
C LEU A 384 -17.14 10.90 -29.60
N THR A 385 -17.90 11.77 -28.92
CA THR A 385 -17.90 13.23 -29.18
C THR A 385 -16.67 13.93 -28.60
N LEU A 386 -15.99 13.32 -27.61
CA LEU A 386 -14.79 13.88 -27.02
C LEU A 386 -13.58 13.61 -27.92
N LYS A 387 -12.64 14.53 -28.00
CA LYS A 387 -11.38 14.31 -28.73
C LYS A 387 -10.50 13.30 -27.96
N GLY A 388 -9.89 12.39 -28.68
CA GLY A 388 -8.95 11.41 -28.13
C GLY A 388 -7.50 11.89 -28.04
N PRO A 389 -6.60 11.11 -27.42
CA PRO A 389 -6.90 9.85 -26.72
C PRO A 389 -7.67 10.10 -25.42
N ARG A 390 -8.64 9.22 -25.13
CA ARG A 390 -9.55 9.33 -24.00
C ARG A 390 -9.24 8.27 -22.93
N LEU A 391 -9.32 8.65 -21.66
CA LEU A 391 -9.24 7.72 -20.53
C LEU A 391 -10.59 7.68 -19.81
N VAL A 392 -11.22 6.51 -19.76
CA VAL A 392 -12.48 6.28 -19.05
C VAL A 392 -12.22 5.34 -17.88
N VAL A 393 -12.48 5.76 -16.66
CA VAL A 393 -12.29 4.94 -15.46
C VAL A 393 -13.64 4.66 -14.79
N LEU A 394 -13.95 3.38 -14.67
CA LEU A 394 -15.19 2.88 -14.08
C LEU A 394 -14.90 2.14 -12.76
N ASN A 395 -15.93 2.05 -11.91
CA ASN A 395 -15.78 1.55 -10.54
C ASN A 395 -15.74 0.02 -10.47
N THR A 396 -16.34 -0.68 -11.43
CA THR A 396 -16.40 -2.15 -11.44
C THR A 396 -15.76 -2.73 -12.68
N VAL A 397 -15.20 -3.91 -12.53
CA VAL A 397 -14.61 -4.69 -13.63
C VAL A 397 -15.68 -5.00 -14.69
N GLN A 398 -16.91 -5.32 -14.25
CA GLN A 398 -18.02 -5.62 -15.15
C GLN A 398 -18.43 -4.39 -15.98
N SER A 399 -18.65 -3.23 -15.34
CA SER A 399 -19.02 -2.01 -16.09
C SER A 399 -17.92 -1.63 -17.09
N ALA A 400 -16.64 -1.78 -16.70
CA ALA A 400 -15.53 -1.49 -17.60
C ALA A 400 -15.50 -2.45 -18.81
N ALA A 401 -15.74 -3.73 -18.61
CA ALA A 401 -15.82 -4.71 -19.70
C ALA A 401 -17.00 -4.46 -20.64
N VAL A 402 -18.18 -4.14 -20.08
CA VAL A 402 -19.40 -3.82 -20.85
C VAL A 402 -19.15 -2.60 -21.74
N ILE A 403 -18.68 -1.49 -21.15
CA ILE A 403 -18.42 -0.25 -21.93
C ILE A 403 -17.32 -0.47 -22.96
N ALA A 404 -16.27 -1.25 -22.66
CA ALA A 404 -15.22 -1.56 -23.62
C ALA A 404 -15.77 -2.35 -24.82
N ASN A 405 -16.61 -3.35 -24.60
CA ASN A 405 -17.25 -4.12 -25.68
C ASN A 405 -18.19 -3.23 -26.51
N THR A 406 -19.09 -2.49 -25.85
CA THR A 406 -20.05 -1.62 -26.56
C THR A 406 -19.34 -0.58 -27.42
N LEU A 407 -18.26 0.04 -26.91
CA LEU A 407 -17.44 0.95 -27.71
C LEU A 407 -16.78 0.25 -28.89
N ALA A 408 -16.22 -0.95 -28.69
CA ALA A 408 -15.58 -1.73 -29.74
C ALA A 408 -16.57 -2.13 -30.85
N ASP A 409 -17.82 -2.42 -30.48
CA ASP A 409 -18.88 -2.72 -31.44
C ASP A 409 -19.30 -1.49 -32.27
N ILE A 410 -19.22 -0.28 -31.70
CA ILE A 410 -19.59 0.98 -32.37
C ILE A 410 -18.47 1.51 -33.26
N CYS A 411 -17.24 1.59 -32.75
CA CYS A 411 -16.13 2.27 -33.45
C CYS A 411 -15.02 1.35 -33.97
N GLY A 412 -15.10 0.05 -33.72
CA GLY A 412 -14.06 -0.91 -34.05
C GLY A 412 -13.10 -1.20 -32.90
N ARG A 413 -12.63 -2.46 -32.83
CA ARG A 413 -11.77 -2.96 -31.75
C ARG A 413 -10.42 -2.22 -31.68
N GLU A 414 -9.92 -1.77 -32.81
CA GLU A 414 -8.65 -1.03 -32.95
C GLU A 414 -8.67 0.35 -32.27
N HIS A 415 -9.85 0.90 -32.03
CA HIS A 415 -10.03 2.19 -31.36
C HIS A 415 -10.26 2.07 -29.84
N VAL A 416 -10.28 0.85 -29.30
CA VAL A 416 -10.56 0.62 -27.87
C VAL A 416 -9.52 -0.26 -27.23
N GLU A 417 -8.92 0.24 -26.16
CA GLU A 417 -8.11 -0.55 -25.23
C GLU A 417 -8.86 -0.76 -23.93
N HIS A 418 -8.61 -1.89 -23.26
CA HIS A 418 -9.18 -2.16 -21.95
C HIS A 418 -8.12 -2.68 -20.98
N ILE A 419 -8.19 -2.22 -19.73
CA ILE A 419 -7.33 -2.73 -18.66
C ILE A 419 -8.09 -2.80 -17.33
N SER A 420 -8.11 -3.97 -16.73
CA SER A 420 -8.69 -4.20 -15.41
C SER A 420 -8.06 -5.42 -14.74
N THR A 421 -8.46 -5.70 -13.49
CA THR A 421 -8.03 -6.89 -12.77
C THR A 421 -8.66 -8.20 -13.30
N ALA A 422 -9.59 -8.12 -14.25
CA ALA A 422 -10.12 -9.29 -14.96
C ALA A 422 -9.10 -9.92 -15.93
N ILE A 423 -8.07 -9.18 -16.31
CA ILE A 423 -7.05 -9.61 -17.25
C ILE A 423 -5.87 -10.15 -16.46
N ALA A 424 -5.32 -11.29 -16.86
CA ALA A 424 -4.15 -11.88 -16.21
C ALA A 424 -2.91 -10.96 -16.27
N PRO A 425 -2.01 -10.99 -15.27
CA PRO A 425 -0.85 -10.11 -15.21
C PRO A 425 -0.01 -10.08 -16.47
N LYS A 426 0.27 -11.24 -17.06
CA LYS A 426 1.03 -11.37 -18.32
C LYS A 426 0.40 -10.59 -19.48
N ASP A 427 -0.91 -10.73 -19.65
CA ASP A 427 -1.63 -10.03 -20.72
C ASP A 427 -1.75 -8.52 -20.42
N ARG A 428 -1.88 -8.13 -19.14
CA ARG A 428 -1.88 -6.71 -18.72
C ARG A 428 -0.57 -6.00 -19.03
N GLU A 429 0.57 -6.66 -18.85
CA GLU A 429 1.88 -6.09 -19.20
C GLU A 429 1.94 -5.74 -20.70
N LEU A 430 1.50 -6.64 -21.57
CA LEU A 430 1.43 -6.41 -23.01
C LEU A 430 0.50 -5.24 -23.38
N ILE A 431 -0.65 -5.13 -22.71
CA ILE A 431 -1.58 -4.03 -22.91
C ILE A 431 -0.95 -2.70 -22.48
N VAL A 432 -0.28 -2.65 -21.33
CA VAL A 432 0.42 -1.45 -20.84
C VAL A 432 1.51 -1.00 -21.82
N GLU A 433 2.27 -1.93 -22.38
CA GLU A 433 3.29 -1.63 -23.41
C GLU A 433 2.64 -1.07 -24.68
N ASN A 434 1.54 -1.67 -25.13
CA ASN A 434 0.79 -1.17 -26.29
C ASN A 434 0.23 0.24 -26.04
N ILE A 435 -0.35 0.50 -24.86
CA ILE A 435 -0.85 1.84 -24.48
C ILE A 435 0.29 2.86 -24.51
N LYS A 436 1.46 2.55 -23.96
CA LYS A 436 2.64 3.44 -23.98
C LYS A 436 3.07 3.75 -25.41
N ARG A 437 3.11 2.74 -26.29
CA ARG A 437 3.42 2.90 -27.70
C ARG A 437 2.42 3.84 -28.39
N ARG A 438 1.11 3.62 -28.20
CA ARG A 438 0.04 4.46 -28.75
C ARG A 438 0.12 5.90 -28.27
N LEU A 439 0.33 6.12 -26.96
CA LEU A 439 0.49 7.47 -26.40
C LEU A 439 1.75 8.20 -26.89
N SER A 440 2.79 7.47 -27.32
CA SER A 440 4.00 8.07 -27.90
C SER A 440 3.85 8.42 -29.39
N ASP A 441 2.90 7.80 -30.08
CA ASP A 441 2.58 8.09 -31.49
C ASP A 441 1.58 9.25 -31.61
N LYS A 442 2.09 10.43 -31.92
CA LYS A 442 1.26 11.64 -32.11
C LYS A 442 0.22 11.57 -33.23
N LYS A 443 0.26 10.52 -34.08
CA LYS A 443 -0.70 10.31 -35.16
C LYS A 443 -1.86 9.43 -34.71
N ASP A 444 -1.71 8.65 -33.63
CA ASP A 444 -2.73 7.76 -33.08
C ASP A 444 -3.51 8.51 -31.99
N GLU A 445 -4.42 9.40 -32.41
CA GLU A 445 -5.16 10.26 -31.48
C GLU A 445 -6.56 9.77 -31.18
N ASP A 446 -7.25 9.06 -32.10
CA ASP A 446 -8.67 8.72 -31.94
C ASP A 446 -8.89 7.32 -31.39
N TRP A 447 -8.66 7.17 -30.08
CA TRP A 447 -8.91 5.92 -29.35
C TRP A 447 -9.27 6.18 -27.89
N THR A 448 -9.79 5.14 -27.24
CA THR A 448 -10.28 5.20 -25.86
C THR A 448 -9.67 4.05 -25.05
N LEU A 449 -9.08 4.35 -23.90
CA LEU A 449 -8.78 3.36 -22.87
C LEU A 449 -9.93 3.32 -21.87
N VAL A 450 -10.57 2.16 -21.76
CA VAL A 450 -11.54 1.87 -20.69
C VAL A 450 -10.84 1.08 -19.59
N ALA A 451 -10.89 1.56 -18.36
CA ALA A 451 -10.14 0.97 -17.27
C ALA A 451 -10.92 0.97 -15.95
N THR A 452 -10.44 0.21 -14.99
CA THR A 452 -10.80 0.38 -13.58
C THR A 452 -9.74 1.24 -12.87
N SER A 453 -9.86 1.42 -11.55
CA SER A 453 -8.93 2.21 -10.73
C SER A 453 -7.45 1.77 -10.81
N CYS A 454 -7.16 0.64 -11.45
CA CYS A 454 -5.77 0.15 -11.62
C CYS A 454 -4.85 1.10 -12.42
N VAL A 455 -5.40 2.09 -13.14
CA VAL A 455 -4.64 3.12 -13.88
C VAL A 455 -4.53 4.45 -13.12
N GLU A 456 -5.26 4.64 -12.03
CA GLU A 456 -5.22 5.87 -11.23
C GLU A 456 -3.87 6.06 -10.56
N ALA A 457 -3.19 4.97 -10.20
CA ALA A 457 -1.85 4.99 -9.64
C ALA A 457 -0.92 4.00 -10.36
N GLY A 458 0.37 4.28 -10.36
CA GLY A 458 1.40 3.34 -10.84
C GLY A 458 1.69 3.31 -12.32
N VAL A 459 1.01 4.09 -13.14
CA VAL A 459 1.27 4.18 -14.57
C VAL A 459 1.61 5.61 -14.99
N ASP A 460 2.53 5.73 -15.94
CA ASP A 460 2.94 7.03 -16.48
C ASP A 460 2.25 7.28 -17.82
N PHE A 461 0.96 7.61 -17.73
CA PHE A 461 0.12 7.91 -18.89
C PHE A 461 -0.24 9.39 -18.93
N SER A 462 -0.36 9.94 -20.15
CA SER A 462 -0.88 11.30 -20.40
C SER A 462 -1.93 11.23 -21.51
N PHE A 463 -3.19 11.42 -21.14
CA PHE A 463 -4.33 11.43 -22.06
C PHE A 463 -4.83 12.86 -22.31
N ARG A 464 -5.60 13.07 -23.40
CA ARG A 464 -6.21 14.36 -23.69
C ARG A 464 -7.44 14.61 -22.85
N ASN A 465 -8.37 13.68 -22.80
CA ASN A 465 -9.62 13.80 -22.04
C ASN A 465 -9.78 12.65 -21.04
N GLY A 466 -10.37 12.93 -19.89
CA GLY A 466 -10.66 11.95 -18.86
C GLY A 466 -12.11 11.91 -18.44
N VAL A 467 -12.62 10.72 -18.22
CA VAL A 467 -13.99 10.48 -17.73
C VAL A 467 -13.94 9.53 -16.55
N ARG A 468 -14.51 9.93 -15.43
CA ARG A 468 -14.55 9.16 -14.18
C ARG A 468 -16.00 8.92 -13.74
N GLU A 469 -16.40 7.67 -13.62
CA GLU A 469 -17.61 7.34 -12.88
C GLU A 469 -17.50 7.91 -11.46
N ALA A 470 -18.57 8.50 -10.95
CA ALA A 470 -18.61 9.09 -9.62
C ALA A 470 -18.15 8.05 -8.57
N ALA A 471 -17.07 8.37 -7.86
CA ALA A 471 -16.49 7.59 -6.78
C ALA A 471 -16.23 8.52 -5.60
N GLY A 472 -14.98 8.92 -5.36
CA GLY A 472 -14.63 9.94 -4.39
C GLY A 472 -13.87 11.10 -5.04
N LEU A 473 -13.75 12.21 -4.32
CA LEU A 473 -12.99 13.37 -4.78
C LEU A 473 -11.55 12.99 -5.14
N VAL A 474 -10.90 12.18 -4.30
CA VAL A 474 -9.52 11.74 -4.52
C VAL A 474 -9.36 10.94 -5.82
N ASN A 475 -10.30 10.04 -6.13
CA ASN A 475 -10.28 9.26 -7.38
C ASN A 475 -10.38 10.17 -8.61
N LEU A 476 -11.22 11.22 -8.51
CA LEU A 476 -11.35 12.20 -9.58
C LEU A 476 -10.04 12.99 -9.79
N LEU A 477 -9.37 13.39 -8.70
CA LEU A 477 -8.08 14.06 -8.75
C LEU A 477 -6.96 13.16 -9.27
N GLN A 478 -6.97 11.87 -8.92
CA GLN A 478 -6.01 10.90 -9.44
C GLN A 478 -6.15 10.71 -10.96
N LEU A 479 -7.40 10.63 -11.46
CA LEU A 479 -7.65 10.68 -12.89
C LEU A 479 -7.15 11.98 -13.51
N ALA A 480 -7.45 13.14 -12.90
CA ALA A 480 -6.98 14.43 -13.40
C ALA A 480 -5.45 14.48 -13.53
N GLY A 481 -4.74 13.82 -12.61
CA GLY A 481 -3.28 13.64 -12.70
C GLY A 481 -2.79 12.82 -13.90
N ARG A 482 -3.68 12.19 -14.67
CA ARG A 482 -3.37 11.43 -15.89
C ARG A 482 -3.76 12.17 -17.19
N ILE A 483 -4.40 13.32 -17.06
CA ILE A 483 -4.87 14.10 -18.20
C ILE A 483 -3.93 15.29 -18.40
N ARG A 484 -3.42 15.47 -19.65
CA ARG A 484 -2.45 16.50 -19.97
C ARG A 484 -1.28 16.55 -18.98
N ARG A 485 -0.82 15.39 -18.57
CA ARG A 485 0.19 15.25 -17.51
C ARG A 485 1.51 15.91 -17.83
N ASN A 486 1.92 15.89 -19.11
CA ASN A 486 3.18 16.46 -19.58
C ASN A 486 3.02 17.87 -20.15
N GLU A 487 1.88 18.53 -19.87
CA GLU A 487 1.55 19.89 -20.35
C GLU A 487 1.61 20.01 -21.87
N GLU A 488 1.17 18.98 -22.61
CA GLU A 488 1.16 18.94 -24.06
C GLU A 488 0.38 20.12 -24.63
N ASP A 489 1.02 20.95 -25.46
CA ASP A 489 0.42 22.15 -26.06
C ASP A 489 -0.77 21.82 -26.97
N CYS A 490 -0.77 20.62 -27.60
CA CYS A 490 -1.87 20.15 -28.45
C CYS A 490 -3.15 19.79 -27.65
N TYR A 491 -3.05 19.66 -26.32
CA TYR A 491 -4.14 19.26 -25.44
C TYR A 491 -4.74 20.42 -24.61
N ASN A 492 -4.71 21.64 -25.15
CA ASN A 492 -5.23 22.84 -24.45
C ASN A 492 -6.74 22.81 -24.22
N ASP A 493 -7.49 21.95 -24.91
CA ASP A 493 -8.93 21.73 -24.77
C ASP A 493 -9.28 20.55 -23.86
N SER A 494 -8.33 20.02 -23.12
CA SER A 494 -8.53 18.90 -22.19
C SER A 494 -9.52 19.21 -21.09
N VAL A 495 -10.35 18.22 -20.77
CA VAL A 495 -11.34 18.27 -19.67
C VAL A 495 -11.38 16.94 -18.94
N VAL A 496 -11.57 16.99 -17.64
CA VAL A 496 -11.90 15.84 -16.78
C VAL A 496 -13.38 15.90 -16.43
N TRP A 497 -14.08 14.82 -16.68
CA TRP A 497 -15.51 14.70 -16.42
C TRP A 497 -15.80 13.71 -15.30
N SER A 498 -16.61 14.13 -14.34
CA SER A 498 -17.29 13.22 -13.42
C SER A 498 -18.67 12.88 -13.96
N ILE A 499 -19.02 11.59 -14.03
CA ILE A 499 -20.28 11.09 -14.59
C ILE A 499 -21.00 10.19 -13.60
N GLU A 500 -22.32 10.12 -13.74
CA GLU A 500 -23.16 9.12 -13.08
C GLU A 500 -23.68 8.09 -14.09
N LEU A 501 -23.67 6.81 -13.71
CA LEU A 501 -24.20 5.74 -14.51
C LEU A 501 -25.66 5.42 -14.13
N ASP A 502 -26.45 5.03 -15.14
CA ASP A 502 -27.70 4.34 -14.92
C ASP A 502 -27.42 2.83 -14.82
N PHE A 503 -27.69 2.27 -13.67
CA PHE A 503 -27.43 0.85 -13.40
C PHE A 503 -28.60 -0.07 -13.83
N SER A 504 -29.43 0.40 -14.74
CA SER A 504 -30.47 -0.41 -15.39
C SER A 504 -29.83 -1.30 -16.45
N GLY A 505 -29.53 -2.49 -16.33
CA GLY A 505 -28.88 -3.35 -17.34
C GLY A 505 -27.65 -4.07 -16.81
N MET A 506 -26.58 -4.15 -17.61
CA MET A 506 -25.35 -4.87 -17.24
C MET A 506 -24.35 -4.05 -16.41
N LEU A 507 -24.54 -2.75 -16.30
CA LEU A 507 -23.71 -1.89 -15.47
C LEU A 507 -23.93 -2.19 -13.97
N LYS A 508 -22.86 -2.17 -13.18
CA LYS A 508 -22.89 -2.53 -11.75
C LYS A 508 -22.38 -1.39 -10.87
N ARG A 509 -23.10 -1.15 -9.78
CA ARG A 509 -22.64 -0.22 -8.72
C ARG A 509 -21.60 -0.90 -7.84
N HIS A 510 -20.57 -0.17 -7.46
CA HIS A 510 -19.58 -0.63 -6.48
C HIS A 510 -19.96 -0.14 -5.08
N PRO A 511 -20.24 -1.03 -4.12
CA PRO A 511 -20.76 -0.63 -2.79
C PRO A 511 -19.81 0.30 -2.03
N SER A 512 -18.50 0.07 -2.11
CA SER A 512 -17.49 0.85 -1.37
C SER A 512 -17.43 2.33 -1.78
N PHE A 513 -17.99 2.72 -2.91
CA PHE A 513 -18.02 4.12 -3.34
C PHE A 513 -19.36 4.82 -3.09
N GLU A 514 -20.31 4.20 -2.42
CA GLU A 514 -21.65 4.76 -2.25
C GLU A 514 -21.62 6.09 -1.47
N ILE A 515 -20.93 6.13 -0.33
CA ILE A 515 -20.83 7.33 0.50
C ILE A 515 -19.94 8.37 -0.16
N SER A 516 -18.75 7.99 -0.62
CA SER A 516 -17.80 8.94 -1.22
C SER A 516 -18.30 9.56 -2.53
N SER A 517 -19.06 8.79 -3.35
CA SER A 517 -19.71 9.34 -4.54
C SER A 517 -20.83 10.32 -4.21
N LYS A 518 -21.65 10.02 -3.18
CA LYS A 518 -22.68 10.97 -2.68
C LYS A 518 -22.04 12.26 -2.22
N VAL A 519 -20.99 12.18 -1.39
CA VAL A 519 -20.27 13.39 -0.91
C VAL A 519 -19.69 14.20 -2.08
N LEU A 520 -19.10 13.55 -3.09
CA LEU A 520 -18.60 14.22 -4.29
C LEU A 520 -19.69 14.96 -5.04
N LEU A 521 -20.85 14.33 -5.23
CA LEU A 521 -21.99 14.92 -5.92
C LEU A 521 -22.59 16.11 -5.17
N ASP A 522 -22.65 16.03 -3.84
CA ASP A 522 -23.09 17.13 -2.96
C ASP A 522 -22.13 18.32 -3.06
N LEU A 523 -20.80 18.07 -3.07
CA LEU A 523 -19.80 19.11 -3.27
C LEU A 523 -19.96 19.83 -4.62
N PHE A 524 -20.25 19.09 -5.70
CA PHE A 524 -20.55 19.68 -7.01
C PHE A 524 -21.89 20.44 -7.03
N ALA A 525 -22.89 20.01 -6.28
CA ALA A 525 -24.17 20.71 -6.16
C ALA A 525 -24.02 22.05 -5.45
N GLU A 526 -23.16 22.11 -4.42
CA GLU A 526 -22.84 23.35 -3.71
C GLU A 526 -21.98 24.30 -4.55
N ASN A 527 -21.03 23.76 -5.29
CA ASN A 527 -20.14 24.55 -6.14
C ASN A 527 -19.85 23.79 -7.45
N PRO A 528 -20.54 24.12 -8.57
CA PRO A 528 -20.28 23.49 -9.87
C PRO A 528 -18.84 23.65 -10.38
N ALA A 529 -18.15 24.74 -9.98
CA ALA A 529 -16.73 24.95 -10.21
C ALA A 529 -15.90 24.49 -9.00
N LEU A 530 -16.10 23.24 -8.56
CA LEU A 530 -15.54 22.67 -7.33
C LEU A 530 -14.05 22.91 -7.19
N ILE A 531 -13.31 22.79 -8.30
CA ILE A 531 -11.87 23.00 -8.37
C ILE A 531 -11.61 24.15 -9.34
N ASN A 532 -11.13 25.24 -8.81
CA ASN A 532 -10.81 26.46 -9.55
C ASN A 532 -9.43 27.01 -9.14
N ASP A 533 -9.02 28.10 -9.78
CA ASP A 533 -7.75 28.77 -9.44
C ASP A 533 -7.76 29.24 -7.98
N GLY A 534 -6.83 28.71 -7.20
CA GLY A 534 -6.70 29.02 -5.77
C GLY A 534 -7.39 28.03 -4.82
N THR A 535 -8.04 26.97 -5.32
CA THR A 535 -8.57 25.90 -4.47
C THR A 535 -7.41 25.18 -3.76
N ASP A 536 -7.43 25.14 -2.43
CA ASP A 536 -6.56 24.25 -1.65
C ASP A 536 -7.11 22.82 -1.75
N ILE A 537 -6.40 21.98 -2.53
CA ILE A 537 -6.81 20.60 -2.80
C ILE A 537 -6.82 19.76 -1.51
N SER A 538 -5.82 19.94 -0.64
CA SER A 538 -5.75 19.22 0.63
C SER A 538 -6.89 19.57 1.59
N ASP A 539 -7.23 20.86 1.69
CA ASP A 539 -8.36 21.30 2.50
C ASP A 539 -9.68 20.74 1.94
N LEU A 540 -9.85 20.80 0.62
CA LEU A 540 -11.02 20.22 -0.04
C LEU A 540 -11.14 18.71 0.20
N CYS A 541 -10.05 17.95 0.08
CA CYS A 541 -10.01 16.51 0.37
C CYS A 541 -10.28 16.22 1.87
N THR A 542 -9.80 17.06 2.78
CA THR A 542 -10.05 16.93 4.22
C THR A 542 -11.51 17.22 4.57
N ARG A 543 -12.13 18.21 3.92
CA ARG A 543 -13.58 18.47 4.05
C ARG A 543 -14.44 17.33 3.50
N ALA A 544 -14.05 16.73 2.37
CA ALA A 544 -14.71 15.56 1.82
C ALA A 544 -14.63 14.39 2.81
N LEU A 545 -13.45 14.10 3.36
CA LEU A 545 -13.27 13.05 4.37
C LEU A 545 -14.16 13.28 5.61
N ARG A 546 -14.22 14.52 6.12
CA ARG A 546 -15.08 14.86 7.27
C ARG A 546 -16.55 14.53 6.99
N ARG A 547 -17.05 14.79 5.78
CA ARG A 547 -18.41 14.44 5.38
C ARG A 547 -18.61 12.94 5.25
N GLU A 548 -17.64 12.23 4.65
CA GLU A 548 -17.66 10.78 4.55
C GLU A 548 -17.76 10.13 5.95
N LEU A 549 -16.98 10.63 6.92
CA LEU A 549 -17.01 10.14 8.30
C LEU A 549 -18.33 10.42 9.02
N ASN A 550 -18.93 11.58 8.78
CA ASN A 550 -20.25 11.92 9.35
C ASN A 550 -21.37 11.00 8.83
N GLU A 551 -21.26 10.53 7.58
CA GLU A 551 -22.24 9.63 6.97
C GLU A 551 -22.07 8.17 7.42
N CYS A 552 -20.85 7.67 7.49
CA CYS A 552 -20.60 6.23 7.80
C CYS A 552 -20.33 5.95 9.27
N GLY A 553 -19.92 6.96 10.06
CA GLY A 553 -19.42 6.75 11.41
C GLY A 553 -18.06 6.05 11.47
N MET A 554 -17.56 5.80 12.68
CA MET A 554 -16.25 5.19 12.95
C MET A 554 -16.36 3.94 13.84
N THR A 555 -17.48 3.24 13.78
CA THR A 555 -17.82 2.15 14.73
C THR A 555 -16.77 1.03 14.70
N GLU A 556 -16.35 0.61 13.50
CA GLU A 556 -15.34 -0.44 13.34
C GLU A 556 -13.96 0.00 13.82
N GLY A 557 -13.52 1.20 13.44
CA GLY A 557 -12.24 1.77 13.89
C GLY A 557 -12.18 1.95 15.41
N SER A 558 -13.29 2.32 16.05
CA SER A 558 -13.40 2.43 17.50
C SER A 558 -13.24 1.07 18.18
N SER A 559 -13.87 0.01 17.66
CA SER A 559 -13.75 -1.36 18.18
C SER A 559 -12.31 -1.89 18.11
N ILE A 560 -11.59 -1.65 17.01
CA ILE A 560 -10.19 -2.07 16.88
C ILE A 560 -9.28 -1.28 17.84
N MET A 561 -9.56 0.01 18.02
CA MET A 561 -8.83 0.85 18.96
C MET A 561 -9.04 0.38 20.42
N GLU A 562 -10.26 -0.02 20.78
CA GLU A 562 -10.57 -0.57 22.11
C GLU A 562 -9.80 -1.87 22.35
N ASP A 563 -9.77 -2.77 21.37
CA ASP A 563 -8.99 -4.01 21.44
C ASP A 563 -7.49 -3.73 21.64
N GLU A 564 -6.94 -2.77 20.91
CA GLU A 564 -5.53 -2.39 21.07
C GLU A 564 -5.24 -1.85 22.47
N MET A 565 -6.11 -0.97 22.98
CA MET A 565 -5.98 -0.42 24.33
C MET A 565 -6.12 -1.49 25.44
N ALA A 566 -6.91 -2.51 25.19
CA ALA A 566 -7.07 -3.67 26.07
C ALA A 566 -5.95 -4.70 25.93
N CYS A 567 -4.97 -4.49 25.03
CA CYS A 567 -3.94 -5.46 24.68
C CYS A 567 -4.54 -6.80 24.17
N SER A 568 -5.62 -6.71 23.40
CA SER A 568 -6.27 -7.84 22.72
C SER A 568 -5.58 -8.12 21.39
N TYR A 569 -4.32 -8.53 21.42
CA TYR A 569 -3.44 -8.60 20.25
C TYR A 569 -3.98 -9.49 19.13
N ALA A 570 -4.47 -10.69 19.47
CA ALA A 570 -5.03 -11.62 18.50
C ALA A 570 -6.29 -11.06 17.81
N SER A 571 -7.12 -10.31 18.56
CA SER A 571 -8.30 -9.63 18.00
C SER A 571 -7.91 -8.51 17.06
N VAL A 572 -6.88 -7.73 17.40
CA VAL A 572 -6.35 -6.68 16.52
C VAL A 572 -5.81 -7.27 15.22
N GLU A 573 -4.96 -8.31 15.27
CA GLU A 573 -4.42 -8.99 14.06
C GLU A 573 -5.54 -9.51 13.16
N LYS A 574 -6.61 -10.04 13.76
CA LYS A 574 -7.77 -10.56 13.00
C LYS A 574 -8.59 -9.46 12.34
N LYS A 575 -8.84 -8.35 13.04
CA LYS A 575 -9.70 -7.24 12.59
C LYS A 575 -8.95 -6.25 11.71
N PHE A 576 -7.66 -6.02 11.94
CA PHE A 576 -6.85 -5.07 11.18
C PHE A 576 -6.41 -5.72 9.87
N LYS A 577 -7.28 -5.68 8.88
CA LYS A 577 -7.00 -6.15 7.51
C LYS A 577 -7.08 -5.00 6.54
N VAL A 578 -5.96 -4.70 5.90
CA VAL A 578 -5.88 -3.62 4.90
C VAL A 578 -6.68 -3.98 3.65
N ILE A 579 -6.68 -5.26 3.29
CA ILE A 579 -7.51 -5.83 2.23
C ILE A 579 -8.42 -6.88 2.86
N ASP A 580 -9.68 -6.53 3.04
CA ASP A 580 -10.71 -7.43 3.60
C ASP A 580 -11.49 -8.21 2.52
N SER A 581 -11.03 -8.17 1.28
CA SER A 581 -11.68 -8.90 0.19
C SER A 581 -11.24 -10.36 0.16
N GLN A 582 -12.17 -11.27 0.40
CA GLN A 582 -11.94 -12.69 0.18
C GLN A 582 -11.94 -12.98 -1.31
N THR A 583 -10.76 -13.17 -1.87
CA THR A 583 -10.57 -13.60 -3.27
C THR A 583 -9.93 -14.97 -3.32
N VAL A 584 -10.18 -15.69 -4.41
CA VAL A 584 -9.51 -16.95 -4.76
C VAL A 584 -8.66 -16.76 -6.00
N THR A 585 -7.55 -17.49 -6.04
CA THR A 585 -6.67 -17.54 -7.22
C THR A 585 -7.29 -18.49 -8.25
N VAL A 586 -7.60 -17.97 -9.43
CA VAL A 586 -8.24 -18.74 -10.50
C VAL A 586 -7.34 -18.74 -11.72
N ILE A 587 -6.88 -19.92 -12.10
CA ILE A 587 -6.04 -20.13 -13.29
C ILE A 587 -6.93 -20.04 -14.54
N ILE A 588 -6.44 -19.34 -15.55
CA ILE A 588 -7.10 -19.15 -16.85
C ILE A 588 -6.50 -20.03 -17.96
N ASP A 589 -5.37 -20.66 -17.70
CA ASP A 589 -4.57 -21.45 -18.67
C ASP A 589 -4.72 -22.94 -18.40
N THR A 590 -5.21 -23.69 -19.40
CA THR A 590 -5.42 -25.12 -19.31
C THR A 590 -4.11 -25.89 -19.15
N CYS A 591 -3.03 -25.45 -19.77
CA CYS A 591 -1.72 -26.09 -19.67
C CYS A 591 -1.18 -26.02 -18.22
N ILE A 592 -1.33 -24.87 -17.56
CA ILE A 592 -0.96 -24.68 -16.14
C ILE A 592 -1.81 -25.61 -15.25
N LYS A 593 -3.12 -25.73 -15.53
CA LYS A 593 -4.00 -26.66 -14.81
C LYS A 593 -3.52 -28.10 -14.93
N GLU A 594 -3.25 -28.59 -16.16
CA GLU A 594 -2.81 -29.96 -16.41
C GLU A 594 -1.49 -30.27 -15.72
N ARG A 595 -0.54 -29.34 -15.72
CA ARG A 595 0.73 -29.48 -15.01
C ARG A 595 0.56 -29.56 -13.50
N LEU A 596 -0.33 -28.76 -12.91
CA LEU A 596 -0.68 -28.83 -11.48
C LEU A 596 -1.33 -30.18 -11.13
N GLU A 597 -2.27 -30.65 -11.93
CA GLU A 597 -2.94 -31.95 -11.74
C GLU A 597 -1.98 -33.11 -11.87
N SER A 598 -0.88 -32.93 -12.62
CA SER A 598 0.24 -33.90 -12.76
C SER A 598 1.29 -33.72 -11.65
N TYR A 599 1.07 -32.87 -10.66
CA TYR A 599 2.00 -32.57 -9.56
C TYR A 599 3.38 -32.04 -10.02
N GLU A 600 3.44 -31.38 -11.18
CA GLU A 600 4.64 -30.67 -11.58
C GLU A 600 4.89 -29.44 -10.70
N THR A 601 6.16 -29.16 -10.42
CA THR A 601 6.53 -27.94 -9.72
C THR A 601 6.40 -26.75 -10.66
N ILE A 602 5.47 -25.83 -10.36
CA ILE A 602 5.28 -24.57 -11.07
C ILE A 602 5.78 -23.44 -10.18
N SER A 603 6.55 -22.51 -10.73
CA SER A 603 6.98 -21.34 -9.97
C SER A 603 5.76 -20.48 -9.61
N TRP A 604 5.82 -19.83 -8.44
CA TRP A 604 4.74 -18.93 -8.00
C TRP A 604 4.48 -17.80 -8.98
N ARG A 605 5.53 -17.31 -9.65
CA ARG A 605 5.43 -16.30 -10.70
C ARG A 605 4.63 -16.80 -11.90
N GLU A 606 5.01 -17.96 -12.44
CA GLU A 606 4.31 -18.55 -13.58
C GLU A 606 2.83 -18.78 -13.27
N LEU A 607 2.53 -19.23 -12.06
CA LEU A 607 1.16 -19.39 -11.58
C LEU A 607 0.41 -18.06 -11.56
N GLN A 608 1.03 -17.00 -11.05
CA GLN A 608 0.43 -15.68 -10.98
C GLN A 608 0.24 -15.03 -12.37
N ASP A 609 1.20 -15.19 -13.27
CA ASP A 609 1.15 -14.64 -14.62
C ASP A 609 -0.04 -15.19 -15.43
N HIS A 610 -0.48 -16.41 -15.10
CA HIS A 610 -1.58 -17.13 -15.74
C HIS A 610 -2.84 -17.24 -14.85
N SER A 611 -2.99 -16.42 -13.85
CA SER A 611 -4.15 -16.43 -12.95
C SER A 611 -4.77 -15.04 -12.77
N VAL A 612 -6.02 -15.04 -12.32
CA VAL A 612 -6.77 -13.85 -11.91
C VAL A 612 -7.28 -14.03 -10.48
N GLN A 613 -7.54 -12.92 -9.79
CA GLN A 613 -8.17 -12.93 -8.48
C GLN A 613 -9.67 -12.67 -8.64
N ILE A 614 -10.49 -13.60 -8.19
CA ILE A 614 -11.95 -13.50 -8.25
C ILE A 614 -12.52 -13.55 -6.83
N TYR A 615 -13.53 -12.73 -6.53
CA TYR A 615 -14.21 -12.79 -5.24
C TYR A 615 -14.81 -14.17 -4.99
N VAL A 616 -14.68 -14.70 -3.77
CA VAL A 616 -15.18 -16.03 -3.37
C VAL A 616 -16.66 -16.20 -3.71
N HIS A 617 -17.50 -15.18 -3.46
CA HIS A 617 -18.91 -15.23 -3.77
C HIS A 617 -19.17 -15.33 -5.28
N THR A 618 -18.39 -14.62 -6.10
CA THR A 618 -18.48 -14.69 -7.56
C THR A 618 -18.04 -16.06 -8.07
N ALA A 619 -16.93 -16.60 -7.55
CA ALA A 619 -16.46 -17.93 -7.92
C ALA A 619 -17.50 -19.02 -7.57
N ARG A 620 -18.15 -18.92 -6.40
CA ARG A 620 -19.24 -19.84 -5.99
C ARG A 620 -20.46 -19.72 -6.92
N ASN A 621 -20.89 -18.51 -7.21
CA ASN A 621 -22.07 -18.28 -8.08
C ASN A 621 -21.84 -18.81 -9.50
N LEU A 622 -20.60 -18.71 -9.98
CA LEU A 622 -20.21 -19.21 -11.29
C LEU A 622 -19.75 -20.68 -11.25
N LYS A 623 -19.87 -21.38 -10.11
CA LYS A 623 -19.48 -22.77 -9.92
C LYS A 623 -18.05 -23.05 -10.39
N VAL A 624 -17.12 -22.13 -10.09
CA VAL A 624 -15.69 -22.32 -10.36
C VAL A 624 -15.15 -23.32 -9.36
N GLU A 625 -14.52 -24.39 -9.82
CA GLU A 625 -14.07 -25.52 -9.00
C GLU A 625 -12.56 -25.44 -8.70
N PRO A 626 -12.11 -25.95 -7.55
CA PRO A 626 -10.68 -26.06 -7.25
C PRO A 626 -9.99 -27.05 -8.18
N VAL A 627 -8.73 -26.81 -8.48
CA VAL A 627 -7.87 -27.73 -9.24
C VAL A 627 -7.62 -28.99 -8.39
N ARG A 628 -7.68 -30.16 -9.00
CA ARG A 628 -7.49 -31.44 -8.33
C ARG A 628 -6.13 -31.48 -7.58
N GLY A 629 -6.18 -31.77 -6.29
CA GLY A 629 -5.00 -31.78 -5.40
C GLY A 629 -4.55 -30.39 -4.88
N HIS A 630 -5.21 -29.30 -5.28
CA HIS A 630 -4.87 -27.93 -4.89
C HIS A 630 -6.11 -27.15 -4.44
N PRO A 631 -6.58 -27.29 -3.18
CA PRO A 631 -7.85 -26.75 -2.71
C PRO A 631 -7.92 -25.21 -2.73
N ASP A 632 -6.78 -24.51 -2.72
CA ASP A 632 -6.69 -23.06 -2.69
C ASP A 632 -6.53 -22.44 -4.11
N ILE A 633 -6.43 -23.26 -5.15
CA ILE A 633 -6.24 -22.83 -6.53
C ILE A 633 -7.41 -23.33 -7.36
N TYR A 634 -8.08 -22.44 -8.06
CA TYR A 634 -9.27 -22.72 -8.84
C TYR A 634 -8.96 -22.64 -10.34
N PHE A 635 -9.81 -23.21 -11.18
CA PHE A 635 -9.68 -23.14 -12.63
C PHE A 635 -10.91 -22.46 -13.25
N TRP A 636 -10.66 -21.53 -14.20
CA TRP A 636 -11.69 -20.82 -14.95
C TRP A 636 -12.24 -21.69 -16.10
N PRO A 637 -13.48 -22.19 -16.03
CA PRO A 637 -14.01 -23.11 -17.02
C PRO A 637 -14.70 -22.43 -18.22
N TYR A 638 -14.78 -21.08 -18.21
CA TYR A 638 -15.51 -20.31 -19.22
C TYR A 638 -14.55 -19.59 -20.16
N SER A 639 -15.12 -18.83 -21.14
CA SER A 639 -14.32 -18.03 -22.06
C SER A 639 -13.44 -17.02 -21.35
N TYR A 640 -12.21 -16.93 -21.83
CA TYR A 640 -11.25 -15.89 -21.49
C TYR A 640 -10.69 -15.29 -22.78
N ASN A 641 -10.61 -13.96 -22.87
CA ASN A 641 -9.93 -13.30 -23.98
C ASN A 641 -9.01 -12.19 -23.45
N LYS A 642 -8.01 -11.79 -24.26
CA LYS A 642 -7.04 -10.77 -23.86
C LYS A 642 -7.62 -9.35 -23.80
N PHE A 643 -8.84 -9.14 -24.28
CA PHE A 643 -9.48 -7.82 -24.29
C PHE A 643 -10.18 -7.51 -22.97
N ILE A 644 -11.10 -8.37 -22.54
CA ILE A 644 -11.90 -8.15 -21.31
C ILE A 644 -11.62 -9.20 -20.24
N GLY A 645 -10.62 -10.07 -20.45
CA GLY A 645 -10.23 -11.09 -19.49
C GLY A 645 -11.30 -12.15 -19.24
N TYR A 646 -11.46 -12.59 -18.00
CA TYR A 646 -12.48 -13.55 -17.59
C TYR A 646 -13.90 -13.00 -17.71
N MET A 647 -14.05 -11.68 -17.86
CA MET A 647 -15.36 -11.07 -18.07
C MET A 647 -16.03 -11.52 -19.37
N ALA A 648 -15.27 -12.03 -20.35
CA ALA A 648 -15.84 -12.66 -21.54
C ALA A 648 -16.84 -13.76 -21.17
N GLY A 649 -16.41 -14.73 -20.37
CA GLY A 649 -17.27 -15.81 -19.91
C GLY A 649 -18.39 -15.36 -18.95
N VAL A 650 -18.17 -14.31 -18.17
CA VAL A 650 -19.22 -13.75 -17.29
C VAL A 650 -20.33 -13.13 -18.14
N LEU A 651 -20.00 -12.32 -19.14
CA LEU A 651 -20.99 -11.65 -20.00
C LEU A 651 -21.75 -12.63 -20.88
N GLU A 652 -21.06 -13.63 -21.47
CA GLU A 652 -21.69 -14.72 -22.23
C GLU A 652 -22.73 -15.49 -21.37
N ASN A 653 -22.38 -15.84 -20.14
CA ASN A 653 -23.30 -16.50 -19.22
C ASN A 653 -24.49 -15.60 -18.85
N TYR A 654 -24.28 -14.31 -18.70
CA TYR A 654 -25.36 -13.37 -18.41
C TYR A 654 -26.35 -13.27 -19.58
N GLU A 655 -25.87 -13.22 -20.83
CA GLU A 655 -26.71 -13.21 -22.03
C GLU A 655 -27.50 -14.52 -22.19
N LEU A 656 -26.87 -15.67 -21.95
CA LEU A 656 -27.54 -16.97 -22.01
C LEU A 656 -28.64 -17.07 -20.97
N ASN A 657 -28.43 -16.61 -19.76
CA ASN A 657 -29.42 -16.57 -18.68
C ASN A 657 -30.60 -15.65 -19.04
N SER A 658 -30.33 -14.46 -19.61
CA SER A 658 -31.36 -13.50 -20.02
C SER A 658 -32.23 -14.01 -21.15
N ARG A 659 -31.70 -14.90 -22.00
CA ARG A 659 -32.43 -15.59 -23.10
C ARG A 659 -33.13 -16.89 -22.64
N GLY A 660 -33.08 -17.23 -21.35
CA GLY A 660 -33.72 -18.43 -20.81
C GLY A 660 -32.96 -19.75 -21.04
N PHE A 661 -31.69 -19.70 -21.49
CA PHE A 661 -30.84 -20.87 -21.73
C PHE A 661 -29.87 -21.16 -20.57
N GLY A 662 -29.95 -20.43 -19.46
CA GLY A 662 -29.04 -20.57 -18.34
C GLY A 662 -29.46 -21.66 -17.35
N PHE A 663 -28.58 -22.61 -17.07
CA PHE A 663 -28.68 -23.45 -15.88
C PHE A 663 -28.13 -22.65 -14.65
N LEU A 664 -29.03 -22.29 -13.76
CA LEU A 664 -28.67 -21.88 -12.40
C LEU A 664 -28.44 -23.11 -11.55
#